data_0057548304ef8eed1a335d7e06fecb97
#
_entry.id   0057548304ef8eed1a335d7e06fecb97
#
_cell.length_a   1.000
_cell.length_b   1.000
_cell.length_c   1.000
_cell.angle_alpha   90.00
_cell.angle_beta   90.00
_cell.angle_gamma   90.00
#
_symmetry.space_group_name_H-M   'P 1'
#
loop_
_entity.id
_entity.type
_entity.pdbx_description
1 polymer ?
#
loop_
_entity_poly.entity_id
_entity_poly.type
_entity_poly.pdbx_seq_one_letter_code
_entity_poly.pdbx_strand_id
1 'polypeptide(L)'
;MLFLSTITWVSALDMDDVLFSASFDKGFDADISKGKNKASVNGEPKLVPGRKGKALKVRNGKDFLAYALKDNLNPSQGTISFWLSAGDNWDGSMGKALQVLMHTGVHSPQKLVIQTLWPWSGVMSMMYNNGTPIGGFPACRSVSAPVKLSDDLMSVLRPGEWYHYLITWRDGYMAIYLNGKRMNYMKHVGVQMRRPGYKFFIGWDKKNAPVFFDPGCEKTAQPLADTPWESLLDDVTILRTFVSDKQAEKIFKQGALEYAKLAEPSDMDIEAEFYQTPANLEVKLLAPGREVKKGEVLIIDVDNKTVKNIPFEMSAEEYDKTFAVDLKTLPLGKYRAKAKLATGFETDATEFEKVHPEWMGNQLGAGDVVLPPWMPIKVAQGEKDVTVSVWGREYKFNGPLPESILSQKESILTAPVNWFYGKKSVPVIWSKPEVVSSSPTKVELSSVGKLGAYEIKAVTRIEYDGMVWSEFNFKSDKAQSIDKAFVDIPLSKENCVFLQHRNRRDNWFPKKSWSRAFEPYLLVSNDKAGIEWFAESDQWWHAAEPQKALEVSMTKKGGNIRLNIINDPIEMPKEFKISFGLMATPVRPRPKKWRGYGNNNPYRMGRPEIFTPMALDYSWWSITPGALIPNYEDKKHRRYPKPMLWLPFTSGTFRGARYFGEKDLYKLLPEWKQFAPEWRNVPVRVDLRSKPGWNEARIIPSKSYTQKYAWEVNEFFKNYDPDGLYFDGYPSKDISSALNAGFGYIDRDGSVKPTWPILAGREFMRRVYALISKYRPNGVIMLHPSNCLIVPVMSFSHSIYDGEFMGWSDIRAKMKKGGLRAGLSDDKLRVIFSYKMLGHIPTIDTRFVHRNVQGERLKKARMIMGLFLLNDIHGWGSVDGYNQVMTYPIDWWGIADPDVEFHGYWEQNPAADAGWASRSSAYVNPKKNTALIITLNDSGYSRNPERFAKEGKYNYDLKLNLEKLGFEPGKFRAYNVESLGKLEFPVKDGNIIPLTMYGQQVRLIGLEKIK
;
A
#
# COMPACT_ATOMS: atom_id res chain seq x y z
N MET A 1 -72.68 8.96 -12.48
CA MET A 1 -71.35 9.49 -12.22
C MET A 1 -70.72 8.69 -11.07
N LEU A 2 -70.02 7.63 -11.41
CA LEU A 2 -69.25 6.85 -10.44
C LEU A 2 -67.83 7.37 -10.47
N PHE A 3 -67.37 7.96 -9.38
CA PHE A 3 -65.97 8.25 -9.14
C PHE A 3 -65.26 6.94 -8.70
N LEU A 4 -64.53 6.32 -9.62
CA LEU A 4 -63.57 5.31 -9.30
C LEU A 4 -62.32 6.04 -8.81
N SER A 5 -62.12 6.12 -7.51
CA SER A 5 -60.84 6.46 -6.91
C SER A 5 -59.89 5.30 -7.15
N THR A 6 -58.95 5.48 -8.05
CA THR A 6 -57.77 4.62 -8.16
C THR A 6 -56.94 4.83 -6.90
N ILE A 7 -57.08 3.93 -5.94
CA ILE A 7 -56.13 3.80 -4.85
C ILE A 7 -54.83 3.23 -5.47
N THR A 8 -53.87 4.08 -5.72
CA THR A 8 -52.49 3.65 -5.98
C THR A 8 -51.93 3.03 -4.69
N TRP A 9 -51.75 1.74 -4.72
CA TRP A 9 -51.06 1.03 -3.66
C TRP A 9 -49.61 1.48 -3.65
N VAL A 10 -49.28 2.34 -2.70
CA VAL A 10 -47.90 2.70 -2.38
C VAL A 10 -47.36 1.55 -1.55
N SER A 11 -46.40 0.79 -2.08
CA SER A 11 -45.83 -0.35 -1.36
C SER A 11 -44.97 0.17 -0.18
N ALA A 12 -45.44 -0.05 1.01
CA ALA A 12 -44.69 0.11 2.24
C ALA A 12 -43.47 -0.80 2.23
N LEU A 13 -42.41 -0.46 2.99
CA LEU A 13 -41.40 -1.45 3.40
C LEU A 13 -42.15 -2.62 4.02
N ASP A 14 -42.24 -3.72 3.29
CA ASP A 14 -43.01 -4.89 3.69
C ASP A 14 -42.18 -5.65 4.75
N MET A 15 -42.88 -6.45 5.57
CA MET A 15 -42.29 -7.47 6.42
C MET A 15 -41.25 -8.35 5.66
N ASP A 16 -41.30 -8.35 4.34
CA ASP A 16 -40.32 -8.96 3.46
C ASP A 16 -38.94 -8.34 3.52
N ASP A 17 -38.81 -7.11 4.00
CA ASP A 17 -37.50 -6.48 4.22
C ASP A 17 -36.84 -6.91 5.53
N VAL A 18 -37.58 -7.55 6.43
CA VAL A 18 -37.01 -8.19 7.62
C VAL A 18 -36.43 -9.55 7.26
N LEU A 19 -35.11 -9.61 7.21
CA LEU A 19 -34.41 -10.88 6.95
C LEU A 19 -34.29 -11.74 8.18
N PHE A 20 -34.13 -11.14 9.35
CA PHE A 20 -33.92 -11.82 10.61
C PHE A 20 -34.42 -10.96 11.78
N SER A 21 -35.04 -11.57 12.78
CA SER A 21 -35.33 -10.92 14.06
C SER A 21 -35.29 -11.93 15.21
N ALA A 22 -34.67 -11.56 16.33
CA ALA A 22 -34.61 -12.31 17.55
C ALA A 22 -34.88 -11.38 18.75
N SER A 23 -36.05 -11.50 19.37
CA SER A 23 -36.42 -10.75 20.56
C SER A 23 -35.88 -11.39 21.85
N PHE A 24 -35.54 -12.68 21.80
CA PHE A 24 -35.13 -13.52 22.92
C PHE A 24 -36.24 -13.78 23.96
N ASP A 25 -37.46 -13.33 23.76
CA ASP A 25 -38.59 -13.53 24.68
C ASP A 25 -38.96 -15.00 24.83
N LYS A 26 -38.93 -15.75 23.73
CA LYS A 26 -39.34 -17.15 23.67
C LYS A 26 -38.20 -18.15 23.74
N GLY A 27 -36.96 -17.72 23.57
CA GLY A 27 -35.79 -18.59 23.51
C GLY A 27 -34.65 -18.02 22.70
N PHE A 28 -33.76 -18.88 22.22
CA PHE A 28 -32.59 -18.49 21.45
C PHE A 28 -32.85 -18.53 19.93
N ASP A 29 -33.90 -19.22 19.46
CA ASP A 29 -34.23 -19.28 18.04
C ASP A 29 -34.77 -17.91 17.58
N ALA A 30 -34.53 -17.54 16.33
CA ALA A 30 -35.06 -16.30 15.79
C ALA A 30 -36.58 -16.37 15.61
N ASP A 31 -37.26 -15.28 15.96
CA ASP A 31 -38.73 -15.13 15.79
C ASP A 31 -39.11 -15.02 14.32
N ILE A 32 -38.29 -14.32 13.52
CA ILE A 32 -38.43 -14.13 12.08
C ILE A 32 -37.07 -14.47 11.42
N SER A 33 -37.12 -15.21 10.32
CA SER A 33 -35.97 -15.60 9.56
C SER A 33 -36.35 -15.95 8.12
N LYS A 34 -35.73 -15.36 7.12
CA LYS A 34 -35.88 -15.75 5.71
C LYS A 34 -35.02 -16.97 5.38
N GLY A 35 -33.97 -17.25 6.18
CA GLY A 35 -33.17 -18.46 6.15
C GLY A 35 -33.57 -19.44 7.25
N LYS A 36 -32.56 -20.12 7.85
CA LYS A 36 -32.79 -21.00 9.00
C LYS A 36 -32.85 -20.18 10.29
N ASN A 37 -33.90 -20.39 11.09
CA ASN A 37 -34.12 -19.65 12.35
C ASN A 37 -33.47 -20.29 13.57
N LYS A 38 -33.02 -21.55 13.50
CA LYS A 38 -32.43 -22.31 14.61
C LYS A 38 -31.10 -21.71 15.04
N ALA A 39 -30.97 -21.41 16.34
CA ALA A 39 -29.72 -21.07 16.99
C ALA A 39 -28.88 -22.31 17.28
N SER A 40 -27.59 -22.24 17.01
CA SER A 40 -26.60 -23.14 17.58
C SER A 40 -26.00 -22.46 18.79
N VAL A 41 -26.18 -23.03 19.96
CA VAL A 41 -25.77 -22.44 21.25
C VAL A 41 -24.39 -22.96 21.64
N ASN A 42 -23.49 -22.06 22.05
CA ASN A 42 -22.17 -22.39 22.59
C ASN A 42 -21.91 -21.63 23.89
N GLY A 43 -21.27 -22.28 24.82
CA GLY A 43 -21.10 -21.76 26.17
C GLY A 43 -22.37 -21.87 27.00
N GLU A 44 -22.61 -20.88 27.86
CA GLU A 44 -23.77 -20.82 28.77
C GLU A 44 -24.46 -19.45 28.66
N PRO A 45 -24.97 -19.06 27.47
CA PRO A 45 -25.75 -17.82 27.36
C PRO A 45 -27.02 -17.92 28.18
N LYS A 46 -27.52 -16.82 28.72
CA LYS A 46 -28.69 -16.77 29.56
C LYS A 46 -29.76 -15.83 29.02
N LEU A 47 -31.00 -16.16 29.26
CA LEU A 47 -32.13 -15.23 29.08
C LEU A 47 -32.40 -14.55 30.43
N VAL A 48 -32.33 -13.22 30.45
CA VAL A 48 -32.51 -12.37 31.63
C VAL A 48 -33.57 -11.32 31.34
N PRO A 49 -34.11 -10.61 32.34
CA PRO A 49 -34.99 -9.48 32.07
C PRO A 49 -34.33 -8.47 31.12
N GLY A 50 -35.03 -8.14 30.04
CA GLY A 50 -34.58 -7.25 28.96
C GLY A 50 -35.18 -5.85 29.08
N ARG A 51 -35.02 -5.08 28.01
CA ARG A 51 -35.69 -3.78 27.85
C ARG A 51 -37.21 -3.95 27.74
N LYS A 52 -37.61 -4.95 26.97
CA LYS A 52 -38.96 -5.48 26.90
C LYS A 52 -38.88 -7.00 26.97
N GLY A 53 -39.62 -7.63 27.88
CA GLY A 53 -39.54 -9.08 28.03
C GLY A 53 -38.18 -9.59 28.48
N LYS A 54 -37.51 -10.41 27.66
CA LYS A 54 -36.20 -11.01 27.97
C LYS A 54 -35.13 -10.56 26.96
N ALA A 55 -33.90 -10.44 27.46
CA ALA A 55 -32.72 -10.19 26.67
C ALA A 55 -31.73 -11.35 26.74
N LEU A 56 -30.89 -11.46 25.75
CA LEU A 56 -29.77 -12.38 25.70
C LEU A 56 -28.58 -11.82 26.50
N LYS A 57 -28.15 -12.54 27.54
CA LYS A 57 -26.92 -12.26 28.28
C LYS A 57 -25.81 -13.20 27.79
N VAL A 58 -24.70 -12.65 27.34
CA VAL A 58 -23.49 -13.36 26.84
C VAL A 58 -22.22 -12.88 27.53
N ARG A 59 -21.33 -13.83 27.85
CA ARG A 59 -19.99 -13.54 28.38
C ARG A 59 -18.99 -13.44 27.23
N ASN A 60 -18.31 -12.33 27.15
CA ASN A 60 -17.32 -12.08 26.08
C ASN A 60 -16.20 -13.13 26.08
N GLY A 61 -15.93 -13.68 24.91
CA GLY A 61 -14.91 -14.71 24.72
C GLY A 61 -15.29 -16.12 25.15
N LYS A 62 -16.53 -16.34 25.64
CA LYS A 62 -17.04 -17.64 26.11
C LYS A 62 -18.35 -18.08 25.51
N ASP A 63 -19.28 -17.15 25.24
CA ASP A 63 -20.65 -17.49 24.83
C ASP A 63 -20.98 -16.91 23.48
N PHE A 64 -21.68 -17.69 22.67
CA PHE A 64 -22.31 -17.19 21.44
C PHE A 64 -23.54 -18.00 21.01
N LEU A 65 -24.42 -17.35 20.25
CA LEU A 65 -25.41 -17.97 19.40
C LEU A 65 -24.97 -17.87 17.94
N ALA A 66 -25.11 -18.95 17.18
CA ALA A 66 -24.80 -18.95 15.76
C ALA A 66 -26.01 -19.32 14.92
N TYR A 67 -26.31 -18.51 13.90
CA TYR A 67 -27.40 -18.73 12.95
C TYR A 67 -26.83 -18.91 11.55
N ALA A 68 -27.60 -19.52 10.64
CA ALA A 68 -27.26 -19.54 9.22
C ALA A 68 -27.24 -18.10 8.68
N LEU A 69 -26.21 -17.77 7.89
CA LEU A 69 -26.12 -16.43 7.32
C LEU A 69 -26.91 -16.31 6.02
N LYS A 70 -27.00 -17.40 5.24
CA LYS A 70 -27.73 -17.45 3.98
C LYS A 70 -29.18 -17.02 4.19
N ASP A 71 -29.63 -16.08 3.39
CA ASP A 71 -30.96 -15.45 3.37
C ASP A 71 -31.30 -14.59 4.61
N ASN A 72 -30.51 -14.66 5.68
CA ASN A 72 -30.67 -13.87 6.90
C ASN A 72 -29.87 -12.57 6.93
N LEU A 73 -28.95 -12.38 5.99
CA LEU A 73 -28.19 -11.14 5.83
C LEU A 73 -27.86 -10.92 4.36
N ASN A 74 -28.08 -9.70 3.87
CA ASN A 74 -27.62 -9.28 2.54
C ASN A 74 -26.23 -8.64 2.65
N PRO A 75 -25.19 -9.25 2.06
CA PRO A 75 -23.82 -8.71 2.16
C PRO A 75 -23.60 -7.38 1.43
N SER A 76 -24.39 -7.10 0.39
CA SER A 76 -24.22 -5.91 -0.46
C SER A 76 -24.80 -4.65 0.17
N GLN A 77 -25.89 -4.80 0.90
CA GLN A 77 -26.54 -3.73 1.63
C GLN A 77 -27.38 -4.29 2.77
N GLY A 78 -27.65 -3.49 3.78
CA GLY A 78 -28.50 -3.90 4.89
C GLY A 78 -28.42 -2.97 6.09
N THR A 79 -29.20 -3.34 7.09
CA THR A 79 -29.22 -2.66 8.39
C THR A 79 -29.30 -3.69 9.50
N ILE A 80 -28.50 -3.54 10.53
CA ILE A 80 -28.61 -4.28 11.80
C ILE A 80 -29.03 -3.28 12.86
N SER A 81 -30.11 -3.57 13.54
CA SER A 81 -30.66 -2.80 14.66
C SER A 81 -30.68 -3.67 15.90
N PHE A 82 -30.26 -3.16 17.03
CA PHE A 82 -30.27 -3.89 18.31
C PHE A 82 -30.19 -2.95 19.51
N TRP A 83 -30.67 -3.43 20.65
CA TRP A 83 -30.46 -2.79 21.94
C TRP A 83 -29.32 -3.46 22.70
N LEU A 84 -28.52 -2.66 23.36
CA LEU A 84 -27.36 -3.08 24.13
C LEU A 84 -27.38 -2.47 25.52
N SER A 85 -27.15 -3.32 26.54
CA SER A 85 -26.78 -2.89 27.89
C SER A 85 -25.53 -3.59 28.37
N ALA A 86 -24.74 -2.94 29.19
CA ALA A 86 -23.61 -3.59 29.87
C ALA A 86 -24.13 -4.51 30.97
N GLY A 87 -23.45 -5.65 31.18
CA GLY A 87 -23.73 -6.56 32.30
C GLY A 87 -23.25 -5.97 33.63
N ASP A 88 -23.76 -6.53 34.73
CA ASP A 88 -23.46 -6.08 36.08
C ASP A 88 -21.97 -6.14 36.45
N ASN A 89 -21.23 -7.01 35.79
CA ASN A 89 -19.77 -7.15 35.98
C ASN A 89 -18.92 -6.15 35.16
N TRP A 90 -19.55 -5.17 34.51
CA TRP A 90 -18.87 -4.11 33.80
C TRP A 90 -18.35 -3.06 34.78
N ASP A 91 -17.02 -2.96 34.91
CA ASP A 91 -16.38 -2.04 35.88
C ASP A 91 -16.05 -0.66 35.29
N GLY A 92 -16.42 -0.42 34.04
CA GLY A 92 -16.07 0.84 33.37
C GLY A 92 -14.59 1.03 33.10
N SER A 93 -13.73 0.06 33.43
CA SER A 93 -12.30 0.15 33.18
C SER A 93 -12.04 0.07 31.67
N MET A 94 -11.95 1.22 31.07
CA MET A 94 -11.73 1.42 29.65
C MET A 94 -10.25 1.18 29.32
N GLY A 95 -9.88 0.07 28.89
CA GLY A 95 -8.52 -0.05 28.45
C GLY A 95 -7.96 -1.45 28.38
N LYS A 96 -8.72 -2.46 28.77
CA LYS A 96 -8.14 -3.79 28.87
C LYS A 96 -8.89 -4.90 28.12
N ALA A 97 -10.12 -4.71 27.67
CA ALA A 97 -10.83 -5.77 26.95
C ALA A 97 -11.67 -5.25 25.78
N LEU A 98 -11.44 -5.82 24.63
CA LEU A 98 -12.29 -5.69 23.46
C LEU A 98 -13.45 -6.69 23.61
N GLN A 99 -14.69 -6.21 23.52
CA GLN A 99 -15.88 -7.04 23.59
C GLN A 99 -16.51 -7.15 22.20
N VAL A 100 -16.54 -8.35 21.64
CA VAL A 100 -17.19 -8.64 20.37
C VAL A 100 -18.67 -8.97 20.63
N LEU A 101 -19.56 -8.15 20.07
CA LEU A 101 -21.00 -8.30 20.23
C LEU A 101 -21.59 -9.21 19.18
N MET A 102 -21.22 -8.99 17.91
CA MET A 102 -21.68 -9.77 16.78
C MET A 102 -20.60 -9.86 15.70
N HIS A 103 -20.62 -10.94 14.93
CA HIS A 103 -19.74 -11.06 13.76
C HIS A 103 -20.25 -12.06 12.72
N THR A 104 -19.75 -11.94 11.48
CA THR A 104 -19.97 -12.91 10.41
C THR A 104 -18.67 -13.65 10.10
N GLY A 105 -18.70 -14.97 10.14
CA GLY A 105 -17.62 -15.81 9.64
C GLY A 105 -16.34 -15.90 10.49
N VAL A 106 -16.00 -17.12 10.85
CA VAL A 106 -14.81 -17.49 11.64
C VAL A 106 -13.56 -17.57 10.76
N HIS A 107 -13.69 -18.04 9.53
CA HIS A 107 -12.56 -18.27 8.60
C HIS A 107 -12.65 -17.47 7.31
N SER A 108 -13.64 -16.58 7.19
CA SER A 108 -13.78 -15.76 6.00
C SER A 108 -12.86 -14.53 6.09
N PRO A 109 -12.13 -14.22 5.01
CA PRO A 109 -11.39 -12.97 4.90
C PRO A 109 -12.31 -11.75 4.81
N GLN A 110 -13.60 -11.94 4.53
CA GLN A 110 -14.62 -10.90 4.43
C GLN A 110 -15.63 -11.07 5.56
N LYS A 111 -15.72 -10.11 6.46
CA LYS A 111 -16.57 -10.22 7.64
C LYS A 111 -17.05 -8.88 8.15
N LEU A 112 -18.21 -8.87 8.75
CA LEU A 112 -18.70 -7.81 9.61
C LEU A 112 -18.35 -8.17 11.06
N VAL A 113 -17.81 -7.23 11.82
CA VAL A 113 -17.57 -7.34 13.25
C VAL A 113 -18.16 -6.11 13.94
N ILE A 114 -19.01 -6.33 14.91
CA ILE A 114 -19.58 -5.30 15.79
C ILE A 114 -19.00 -5.55 17.18
N GLN A 115 -18.33 -4.56 17.74
CA GLN A 115 -17.59 -4.68 18.99
C GLN A 115 -17.62 -3.39 19.80
N THR A 116 -17.28 -3.45 21.08
CA THR A 116 -17.07 -2.25 21.87
C THR A 116 -15.78 -1.53 21.44
N LEU A 117 -15.76 -0.24 21.66
CA LEU A 117 -14.69 0.67 21.24
C LEU A 117 -13.64 0.78 22.33
N TRP A 118 -12.38 0.62 21.96
CA TRP A 118 -11.24 0.87 22.85
C TRP A 118 -10.48 2.13 22.39
N PRO A 119 -10.04 3.00 23.29
CA PRO A 119 -10.19 3.14 24.74
C PRO A 119 -11.48 3.87 25.16
N TRP A 120 -12.45 3.99 24.29
CA TRP A 120 -13.67 4.78 24.44
C TRP A 120 -14.88 3.86 24.62
N SER A 121 -15.81 4.24 25.42
CA SER A 121 -17.09 3.50 25.51
C SER A 121 -17.96 3.76 24.30
N GLY A 122 -18.63 2.73 23.82
CA GLY A 122 -19.50 2.77 22.65
C GLY A 122 -19.32 1.56 21.75
N VAL A 123 -19.93 1.58 20.59
CA VAL A 123 -19.88 0.49 19.63
C VAL A 123 -19.16 0.94 18.37
N MET A 124 -18.33 0.07 17.85
CA MET A 124 -17.69 0.18 16.54
C MET A 124 -18.12 -0.97 15.67
N SER A 125 -18.53 -0.67 14.46
CA SER A 125 -18.73 -1.68 13.43
C SER A 125 -17.58 -1.64 12.43
N MET A 126 -17.05 -2.80 12.12
CA MET A 126 -15.96 -2.97 11.15
C MET A 126 -16.37 -3.94 10.07
N MET A 127 -16.18 -3.55 8.83
CA MET A 127 -16.28 -4.46 7.69
C MET A 127 -14.90 -4.72 7.11
N TYR A 128 -14.55 -5.99 7.03
CA TYR A 128 -13.33 -6.46 6.41
C TYR A 128 -13.64 -6.94 4.99
N ASN A 129 -12.97 -6.36 4.01
CA ASN A 129 -12.97 -6.85 2.65
C ASN A 129 -11.55 -7.30 2.26
N ASN A 130 -11.32 -8.60 2.27
CA ASN A 130 -10.03 -9.18 1.93
C ASN A 130 -9.98 -9.72 0.49
N GLY A 131 -10.97 -9.39 -0.31
CA GLY A 131 -11.05 -9.85 -1.71
C GLY A 131 -10.00 -9.20 -2.61
N THR A 132 -9.57 -8.00 -2.26
CA THR A 132 -8.45 -7.33 -2.89
C THR A 132 -7.59 -6.75 -1.78
N PRO A 133 -6.42 -7.31 -1.54
CA PRO A 133 -5.54 -6.79 -0.50
C PRO A 133 -5.08 -5.38 -0.89
N ILE A 134 -5.63 -4.37 -0.24
CA ILE A 134 -5.18 -2.99 -0.37
C ILE A 134 -3.94 -2.84 0.49
N GLY A 135 -2.79 -2.73 -0.16
CA GLY A 135 -1.57 -2.32 0.51
C GLY A 135 -1.04 -3.23 1.63
N GLY A 136 -1.20 -4.57 1.61
CA GLY A 136 -0.66 -5.49 2.63
C GLY A 136 -1.52 -5.59 3.89
N PHE A 137 -2.56 -4.77 3.99
CA PHE A 137 -3.51 -4.81 5.09
C PHE A 137 -4.88 -5.17 4.55
N PRO A 138 -5.64 -6.06 5.19
CA PRO A 138 -7.01 -6.26 4.83
C PRO A 138 -7.72 -4.91 4.81
N ALA A 139 -8.53 -4.64 3.80
CA ALA A 139 -9.34 -3.43 3.75
C ALA A 139 -10.34 -3.50 4.90
N CYS A 140 -10.05 -2.80 5.96
CA CYS A 140 -10.96 -2.63 7.07
C CYS A 140 -11.70 -1.32 6.93
N ARG A 141 -13.01 -1.34 7.13
CA ARG A 141 -13.88 -0.17 7.17
C ARG A 141 -14.54 -0.14 8.53
N SER A 142 -14.51 1.01 9.20
CA SER A 142 -15.13 1.13 10.50
C SER A 142 -15.91 2.42 10.65
N VAL A 143 -17.03 2.30 11.30
CA VAL A 143 -17.80 3.43 11.85
C VAL A 143 -17.99 3.22 13.34
N SER A 144 -17.99 4.28 14.11
CA SER A 144 -18.05 4.21 15.55
C SER A 144 -19.05 5.20 16.14
N ALA A 145 -19.72 4.78 17.19
CA ALA A 145 -20.65 5.58 17.95
C ALA A 145 -20.27 5.56 19.43
N PRO A 146 -19.44 6.48 19.88
CA PRO A 146 -19.15 6.62 21.31
C PRO A 146 -20.36 7.19 22.06
N VAL A 147 -20.59 6.68 23.25
CA VAL A 147 -21.56 7.29 24.18
C VAL A 147 -20.92 8.51 24.81
N LYS A 148 -21.55 9.68 24.64
CA LYS A 148 -21.08 10.94 25.22
C LYS A 148 -21.93 11.33 26.43
N LEU A 149 -21.31 11.73 27.52
CA LEU A 149 -22.00 12.40 28.67
C LEU A 149 -22.21 13.88 28.44
N SER A 150 -21.21 14.53 27.83
CA SER A 150 -21.24 15.95 27.47
C SER A 150 -20.27 16.14 26.30
N ASP A 151 -20.16 17.35 25.77
CA ASP A 151 -19.23 17.62 24.66
C ASP A 151 -17.77 17.39 25.03
N ASP A 152 -17.41 17.42 26.29
CA ASP A 152 -16.05 17.25 26.79
C ASP A 152 -15.77 15.89 27.47
N LEU A 153 -16.80 15.11 27.81
CA LEU A 153 -16.68 13.86 28.57
C LEU A 153 -17.32 12.69 27.83
N MET A 154 -16.50 11.70 27.51
CA MET A 154 -16.96 10.41 26.96
C MET A 154 -17.57 9.57 28.08
N SER A 155 -18.79 9.10 27.88
CA SER A 155 -19.51 8.22 28.81
C SER A 155 -19.14 6.75 28.61
N VAL A 156 -19.32 5.98 29.65
CA VAL A 156 -19.18 4.53 29.68
C VAL A 156 -20.57 3.92 29.55
N LEU A 157 -20.70 2.79 28.80
CA LEU A 157 -21.92 1.97 28.86
C LEU A 157 -22.17 1.60 30.33
N ARG A 158 -23.40 1.84 30.81
CA ARG A 158 -23.74 1.58 32.22
C ARG A 158 -24.64 0.37 32.34
N PRO A 159 -24.44 -0.49 33.31
CA PRO A 159 -25.37 -1.56 33.64
C PRO A 159 -26.76 -0.99 33.91
N GLY A 160 -27.78 -1.65 33.35
CA GLY A 160 -29.19 -1.24 33.50
C GLY A 160 -29.64 -0.12 32.57
N GLU A 161 -28.72 0.59 31.89
CA GLU A 161 -29.07 1.55 30.84
C GLU A 161 -29.06 0.85 29.46
N TRP A 162 -30.07 1.15 28.65
CA TRP A 162 -30.22 0.56 27.33
C TRP A 162 -29.94 1.57 26.24
N TYR A 163 -29.10 1.19 25.30
CA TYR A 163 -28.64 1.97 24.16
C TYR A 163 -29.04 1.31 22.87
N HIS A 164 -29.76 2.05 22.03
CA HIS A 164 -30.11 1.56 20.71
C HIS A 164 -28.99 1.84 19.72
N TYR A 165 -28.48 0.79 19.11
CA TYR A 165 -27.50 0.88 18.03
C TYR A 165 -28.12 0.41 16.73
N LEU A 166 -27.79 1.12 15.64
CA LEU A 166 -28.14 0.77 14.30
C LEU A 166 -26.93 0.96 13.40
N ILE A 167 -26.59 -0.08 12.65
CA ILE A 167 -25.52 -0.07 11.66
C ILE A 167 -26.16 -0.33 10.30
N THR A 168 -25.95 0.58 9.37
CA THR A 168 -26.44 0.44 7.99
C THR A 168 -25.31 0.50 7.00
N TRP A 169 -25.41 -0.26 5.92
CA TRP A 169 -24.41 -0.30 4.85
C TRP A 169 -25.05 -0.50 3.49
N ARG A 170 -24.37 -0.03 2.46
CA ARG A 170 -24.57 -0.29 1.05
C ARG A 170 -23.24 -0.11 0.33
N ASP A 171 -23.15 -0.42 -0.95
CA ASP A 171 -21.93 -0.17 -1.69
C ASP A 171 -21.54 1.32 -1.61
N GLY A 172 -20.27 1.55 -1.27
CA GLY A 172 -19.73 2.89 -1.09
C GLY A 172 -20.14 3.62 0.20
N TYR A 173 -21.00 3.06 1.08
CA TYR A 173 -21.46 3.75 2.27
C TYR A 173 -21.62 2.83 3.48
N MET A 174 -21.31 3.36 4.65
CA MET A 174 -21.57 2.73 5.94
C MET A 174 -21.82 3.81 7.00
N ALA A 175 -22.82 3.61 7.85
CA ALA A 175 -23.12 4.53 8.96
C ALA A 175 -23.47 3.78 10.24
N ILE A 176 -23.28 4.44 11.39
CA ILE A 176 -23.70 3.97 12.69
C ILE A 176 -24.49 5.05 13.43
N TYR A 177 -25.57 4.61 14.03
CA TYR A 177 -26.48 5.46 14.79
C TYR A 177 -26.52 5.01 16.26
N LEU A 178 -26.68 5.97 17.14
CA LEU A 178 -26.92 5.77 18.55
C LEU A 178 -28.21 6.51 18.93
N ASN A 179 -29.20 5.77 19.47
CA ASN A 179 -30.49 6.31 19.87
C ASN A 179 -31.15 7.14 18.74
N GLY A 180 -31.12 6.59 17.52
CA GLY A 180 -31.71 7.18 16.31
C GLY A 180 -30.90 8.30 15.67
N LYS A 181 -29.82 8.79 16.29
CA LYS A 181 -28.98 9.86 15.77
C LYS A 181 -27.73 9.31 15.10
N ARG A 182 -27.43 9.76 13.87
CA ARG A 182 -26.19 9.38 13.19
C ARG A 182 -24.97 9.92 13.94
N MET A 183 -24.11 9.01 14.36
CA MET A 183 -22.89 9.34 15.11
C MET A 183 -21.70 9.41 14.20
N ASN A 184 -21.64 8.53 13.19
CA ASN A 184 -20.53 8.47 12.26
C ASN A 184 -20.98 7.81 10.94
N TYR A 185 -20.29 8.16 9.86
CA TYR A 185 -20.49 7.54 8.57
C TYR A 185 -19.21 7.57 7.74
N MET A 186 -19.15 6.69 6.76
CA MET A 186 -18.11 6.65 5.74
C MET A 186 -18.72 6.61 4.35
N LYS A 187 -18.22 7.46 3.46
CA LYS A 187 -18.49 7.41 2.02
C LYS A 187 -17.31 6.77 1.29
N HIS A 188 -17.56 6.31 0.06
CA HIS A 188 -16.54 5.72 -0.83
C HIS A 188 -15.81 4.51 -0.25
N VAL A 189 -16.51 3.73 0.54
CA VAL A 189 -16.01 2.48 1.12
C VAL A 189 -16.44 1.31 0.24
N GLY A 190 -15.51 0.50 -0.22
CA GLY A 190 -15.84 -0.77 -0.86
C GLY A 190 -16.40 -1.74 0.19
N VAL A 191 -17.70 -1.83 0.30
CA VAL A 191 -18.40 -2.56 1.39
C VAL A 191 -18.81 -3.97 0.97
N GLN A 192 -18.45 -4.45 -0.18
CA GLN A 192 -18.92 -5.76 -0.61
C GLN A 192 -18.28 -6.90 0.20
N MET A 193 -19.07 -7.48 1.07
CA MET A 193 -18.77 -8.78 1.68
C MET A 193 -19.14 -9.90 0.68
N ARG A 194 -18.30 -10.14 -0.32
CA ARG A 194 -18.60 -11.13 -1.38
C ARG A 194 -18.66 -12.58 -0.90
N ARG A 195 -17.98 -12.88 0.20
CA ARG A 195 -17.95 -14.22 0.82
C ARG A 195 -17.96 -14.09 2.34
N PRO A 196 -19.07 -13.69 2.98
CA PRO A 196 -19.12 -13.35 4.40
C PRO A 196 -19.06 -14.56 5.34
N GLY A 197 -18.86 -15.78 4.83
CA GLY A 197 -18.93 -17.01 5.61
C GLY A 197 -20.34 -17.60 5.61
N TYR A 198 -20.55 -18.65 6.42
CA TYR A 198 -21.79 -19.41 6.43
C TYR A 198 -22.69 -19.13 7.64
N LYS A 199 -22.15 -18.44 8.65
CA LYS A 199 -22.83 -18.18 9.92
C LYS A 199 -22.73 -16.73 10.35
N PHE A 200 -23.79 -16.27 11.00
CA PHE A 200 -23.88 -15.03 11.77
C PHE A 200 -23.85 -15.38 13.26
N PHE A 201 -23.04 -14.68 14.03
CA PHE A 201 -22.82 -14.96 15.45
C PHE A 201 -23.27 -13.76 16.28
N ILE A 202 -23.98 -14.01 17.37
CA ILE A 202 -24.28 -13.03 18.43
C ILE A 202 -23.52 -13.49 19.68
N GLY A 203 -22.67 -12.61 20.18
CA GLY A 203 -21.63 -12.98 21.17
C GLY A 203 -20.37 -13.51 20.50
N TRP A 204 -19.43 -13.97 21.33
CA TRP A 204 -18.12 -14.43 20.86
C TRP A 204 -17.49 -15.45 21.79
N ASP A 205 -16.94 -16.51 21.21
CA ASP A 205 -16.03 -17.44 21.87
C ASP A 205 -14.66 -17.39 21.18
N LYS A 206 -13.67 -16.94 21.90
CA LYS A 206 -12.30 -16.80 21.40
C LYS A 206 -11.71 -18.13 20.91
N LYS A 207 -12.06 -19.24 21.51
CA LYS A 207 -11.54 -20.57 21.17
C LYS A 207 -12.23 -21.16 19.95
N ASN A 208 -13.55 -21.13 19.93
CA ASN A 208 -14.37 -21.84 18.93
C ASN A 208 -14.81 -20.96 17.78
N ALA A 209 -14.76 -19.64 17.94
CA ALA A 209 -15.12 -18.67 16.91
C ALA A 209 -14.09 -17.51 16.87
N PRO A 210 -12.80 -17.79 16.60
CA PRO A 210 -11.77 -16.76 16.63
C PRO A 210 -12.05 -15.69 15.59
N VAL A 211 -12.04 -14.44 16.02
CA VAL A 211 -12.07 -13.28 15.14
C VAL A 211 -10.63 -12.82 14.95
N PHE A 212 -10.11 -12.99 13.74
CA PHE A 212 -8.79 -12.50 13.40
C PHE A 212 -8.88 -11.00 13.10
N PHE A 213 -8.28 -10.22 13.97
CA PHE A 213 -8.02 -8.82 13.70
C PHE A 213 -6.79 -8.69 12.80
N ASP A 214 -6.70 -7.60 12.03
CA ASP A 214 -5.51 -7.29 11.24
C ASP A 214 -4.26 -7.34 12.13
N PRO A 215 -3.12 -7.91 11.67
CA PRO A 215 -1.84 -7.86 12.37
C PRO A 215 -1.42 -6.45 12.81
N GLY A 216 -1.90 -5.40 12.14
CA GLY A 216 -1.75 -4.01 12.58
C GLY A 216 -2.61 -3.64 13.80
N CYS A 217 -3.74 -4.31 13.99
CA CYS A 217 -4.65 -4.15 15.13
C CYS A 217 -4.32 -5.09 16.30
N GLU A 218 -3.64 -6.21 16.07
CA GLU A 218 -3.23 -7.15 17.11
C GLU A 218 -2.38 -6.51 18.22
N LYS A 219 -1.66 -5.43 17.89
CA LYS A 219 -0.86 -4.68 18.89
C LYS A 219 -1.70 -3.78 19.78
N THR A 220 -2.92 -3.47 19.38
CA THR A 220 -3.89 -2.68 20.15
C THR A 220 -4.97 -3.53 20.79
N ALA A 221 -5.19 -4.75 20.32
CA ALA A 221 -5.99 -5.75 21.01
C ALA A 221 -5.17 -6.27 22.20
N GLN A 222 -5.27 -5.60 23.33
CA GLN A 222 -4.77 -6.14 24.60
C GLN A 222 -5.38 -7.53 24.81
N PRO A 223 -4.65 -8.46 25.44
CA PRO A 223 -5.23 -9.75 25.81
C PRO A 223 -6.52 -9.48 26.57
N LEU A 224 -7.58 -10.21 26.21
CA LEU A 224 -8.83 -10.19 26.94
C LEU A 224 -8.53 -10.33 28.42
N ALA A 225 -9.14 -9.50 29.24
CA ALA A 225 -9.11 -9.67 30.67
C ALA A 225 -9.54 -11.11 30.99
N ASP A 226 -8.95 -11.72 32.01
CA ASP A 226 -9.31 -13.08 32.45
C ASP A 226 -10.78 -13.17 32.89
N THR A 227 -11.38 -12.03 33.26
CA THR A 227 -12.81 -11.91 33.56
C THR A 227 -13.58 -11.54 32.30
N PRO A 228 -14.43 -12.42 31.76
CA PRO A 228 -15.24 -12.09 30.59
C PRO A 228 -16.35 -11.11 30.99
N TRP A 229 -16.34 -9.94 30.34
CA TRP A 229 -17.42 -8.97 30.44
C TRP A 229 -18.73 -9.55 29.90
N GLU A 230 -19.83 -9.20 30.54
CA GLU A 230 -21.17 -9.58 30.10
C GLU A 230 -21.80 -8.46 29.29
N SER A 231 -22.50 -8.84 28.23
CA SER A 231 -23.37 -7.95 27.45
C SER A 231 -24.77 -8.47 27.42
N LEU A 232 -25.72 -7.57 27.49
CA LEU A 232 -27.14 -7.84 27.30
C LEU A 232 -27.56 -7.30 25.94
N LEU A 233 -28.11 -8.16 25.09
CA LEU A 233 -28.56 -7.83 23.73
C LEU A 233 -30.05 -8.12 23.64
N ASP A 234 -30.81 -7.20 23.02
CA ASP A 234 -32.25 -7.28 22.90
C ASP A 234 -32.71 -6.80 21.53
N ASP A 235 -33.82 -7.34 21.03
CA ASP A 235 -34.47 -6.97 19.77
C ASP A 235 -33.50 -6.90 18.56
N VAL A 236 -32.65 -7.91 18.38
CA VAL A 236 -31.71 -7.94 17.27
C VAL A 236 -32.44 -8.18 15.95
N THR A 237 -32.49 -7.17 15.07
CA THR A 237 -33.19 -7.24 13.80
C THR A 237 -32.27 -6.88 12.64
N ILE A 238 -32.35 -7.64 11.54
CA ILE A 238 -31.62 -7.41 10.29
C ILE A 238 -32.60 -7.09 9.17
N LEU A 239 -32.43 -5.91 8.56
CA LEU A 239 -33.19 -5.48 7.40
C LEU A 239 -32.36 -5.69 6.12
N ARG A 240 -33.03 -5.99 5.01
CA ARG A 240 -32.45 -6.19 3.68
C ARG A 240 -31.84 -4.91 3.12
N THR A 241 -32.38 -3.75 3.50
CA THR A 241 -32.06 -2.45 2.93
C THR A 241 -31.22 -1.61 3.88
N PHE A 242 -30.49 -0.63 3.33
CA PHE A 242 -29.94 0.44 4.15
C PHE A 242 -31.06 1.41 4.56
N VAL A 243 -30.81 2.24 5.57
CA VAL A 243 -31.79 3.23 6.07
C VAL A 243 -31.15 4.62 6.11
N SER A 244 -32.00 5.63 5.86
CA SER A 244 -31.64 7.05 5.97
C SER A 244 -31.65 7.53 7.44
N ASP A 245 -31.21 8.77 7.68
CA ASP A 245 -31.23 9.39 9.01
C ASP A 245 -32.67 9.44 9.60
N LYS A 246 -33.66 9.82 8.79
CA LYS A 246 -35.07 9.88 9.21
C LYS A 246 -35.64 8.50 9.56
N GLN A 247 -35.26 7.49 8.78
CA GLN A 247 -35.69 6.11 9.03
C GLN A 247 -35.01 5.55 10.30
N ALA A 248 -33.73 5.84 10.53
CA ALA A 248 -33.05 5.43 11.75
C ALA A 248 -33.68 6.04 13.01
N GLU A 249 -34.12 7.29 12.93
CA GLU A 249 -34.88 7.96 14.02
C GLU A 249 -36.23 7.29 14.27
N LYS A 250 -36.97 6.94 13.20
CA LYS A 250 -38.23 6.21 13.31
C LYS A 250 -38.04 4.81 13.91
N ILE A 251 -37.01 4.08 13.45
CA ILE A 251 -36.65 2.76 14.01
C ILE A 251 -36.36 2.85 15.52
N PHE A 252 -35.62 3.86 15.94
CA PHE A 252 -35.35 4.08 17.37
C PHE A 252 -36.64 4.30 18.18
N LYS A 253 -37.60 5.07 17.64
CA LYS A 253 -38.83 5.44 18.34
C LYS A 253 -39.85 4.28 18.38
N GLN A 254 -39.93 3.52 17.32
CA GLN A 254 -40.96 2.51 17.10
C GLN A 254 -40.49 1.08 17.30
N GLY A 255 -39.21 0.80 17.08
CA GLY A 255 -38.64 -0.52 16.92
C GLY A 255 -38.57 -0.94 15.43
N ALA A 256 -37.59 -1.78 15.10
CA ALA A 256 -37.31 -2.15 13.71
C ALA A 256 -38.45 -2.92 13.05
N LEU A 257 -39.10 -3.82 13.78
CA LEU A 257 -40.25 -4.59 13.26
C LEU A 257 -41.46 -3.70 13.01
N GLU A 258 -41.79 -2.80 13.92
CA GLU A 258 -42.91 -1.89 13.78
C GLU A 258 -42.67 -0.89 12.66
N TYR A 259 -41.43 -0.41 12.55
CA TYR A 259 -41.00 0.42 11.43
C TYR A 259 -41.20 -0.31 10.10
N ALA A 260 -40.76 -1.57 9.98
CA ALA A 260 -40.92 -2.35 8.75
C ALA A 260 -42.42 -2.57 8.35
N LYS A 261 -43.34 -2.57 9.31
CA LYS A 261 -44.76 -2.65 9.06
C LYS A 261 -45.40 -1.34 8.61
N LEU A 262 -44.89 -0.21 9.13
CA LEU A 262 -45.50 1.13 9.01
C LEU A 262 -44.68 2.08 8.13
N ALA A 263 -43.53 1.63 7.62
CA ALA A 263 -42.67 2.48 6.80
C ALA A 263 -43.37 2.76 5.45
N GLU A 264 -43.57 4.02 5.16
CA GLU A 264 -43.92 4.47 3.82
C GLU A 264 -42.75 4.26 2.87
N PRO A 265 -43.00 4.10 1.53
CA PRO A 265 -41.92 4.08 0.54
C PRO A 265 -41.08 5.32 0.76
N SER A 266 -39.85 5.10 1.18
CA SER A 266 -39.04 6.23 1.55
C SER A 266 -38.50 6.94 0.33
N ASP A 267 -38.47 8.17 0.47
CA ASP A 267 -37.94 9.21 -0.33
C ASP A 267 -36.62 8.80 -0.98
N MET A 268 -36.53 9.08 -2.25
CA MET A 268 -35.27 8.97 -2.99
C MET A 268 -34.26 9.99 -2.45
N ASP A 269 -33.00 9.64 -2.49
CA ASP A 269 -31.88 10.54 -2.16
C ASP A 269 -30.92 10.65 -3.34
N ILE A 270 -30.13 11.73 -3.39
CA ILE A 270 -29.14 11.99 -4.42
C ILE A 270 -27.79 12.30 -3.80
N GLU A 271 -26.76 11.64 -4.31
CA GLU A 271 -25.37 12.04 -4.10
C GLU A 271 -24.80 12.48 -5.45
N ALA A 272 -24.02 13.56 -5.45
CA ALA A 272 -23.38 14.05 -6.66
C ALA A 272 -21.94 14.50 -6.36
N GLU A 273 -21.01 14.11 -7.24
CA GLU A 273 -19.61 14.47 -7.15
C GLU A 273 -19.11 14.97 -8.50
N PHE A 274 -18.54 16.17 -8.50
CA PHE A 274 -18.02 16.78 -9.72
C PHE A 274 -16.53 16.55 -9.90
N TYR A 275 -16.17 15.94 -11.03
CA TYR A 275 -14.80 15.70 -11.46
C TYR A 275 -14.36 16.83 -12.39
N GLN A 276 -13.43 17.65 -11.93
CA GLN A 276 -13.01 18.87 -12.62
C GLN A 276 -12.31 18.60 -13.95
N THR A 277 -11.41 17.62 -14.00
CA THR A 277 -10.61 17.31 -15.21
C THR A 277 -11.45 16.84 -16.37
N PRO A 278 -12.34 15.84 -16.25
CA PRO A 278 -13.24 15.46 -17.33
C PRO A 278 -14.45 16.38 -17.45
N ALA A 279 -14.67 17.28 -16.49
CA ALA A 279 -15.86 18.10 -16.34
C ALA A 279 -17.15 17.26 -16.34
N ASN A 280 -17.14 16.17 -15.57
CA ASN A 280 -18.25 15.25 -15.41
C ASN A 280 -18.81 15.32 -13.99
N LEU A 281 -20.14 15.27 -13.87
CA LEU A 281 -20.82 15.06 -12.59
C LEU A 281 -21.19 13.58 -12.49
N GLU A 282 -20.65 12.89 -11.51
CA GLU A 282 -21.10 11.56 -11.13
C GLU A 282 -22.32 11.72 -10.23
N VAL A 283 -23.44 11.17 -10.66
CA VAL A 283 -24.70 11.20 -9.93
C VAL A 283 -25.01 9.79 -9.44
N LYS A 284 -25.28 9.65 -8.16
CA LYS A 284 -25.76 8.43 -7.55
C LYS A 284 -27.15 8.67 -6.97
N LEU A 285 -28.14 8.04 -7.56
CA LEU A 285 -29.52 8.02 -7.07
C LEU A 285 -29.69 6.84 -6.13
N LEU A 286 -30.32 7.06 -5.00
CA LEU A 286 -30.58 6.08 -3.95
C LEU A 286 -32.08 5.97 -3.76
N ALA A 287 -32.61 4.81 -4.01
CA ALA A 287 -34.04 4.56 -3.96
C ALA A 287 -34.32 3.35 -3.08
N PRO A 288 -34.43 3.50 -1.76
CA PRO A 288 -34.87 2.43 -0.89
C PRO A 288 -36.34 2.14 -1.18
N GLY A 289 -36.65 1.08 -1.89
CA GLY A 289 -38.02 0.65 -2.20
C GLY A 289 -38.13 -0.06 -3.56
N ARG A 290 -39.09 -0.98 -3.66
CA ARG A 290 -39.24 -1.89 -4.81
C ARG A 290 -40.18 -1.34 -5.88
N GLU A 291 -40.08 -0.06 -6.20
CA GLU A 291 -40.93 0.58 -7.20
C GLU A 291 -40.14 1.06 -8.39
N VAL A 292 -40.69 0.97 -9.58
CA VAL A 292 -40.15 1.65 -10.75
C VAL A 292 -40.23 3.15 -10.52
N LYS A 293 -39.07 3.82 -10.59
CA LYS A 293 -38.98 5.26 -10.39
C LYS A 293 -38.52 5.92 -11.69
N LYS A 294 -39.34 6.84 -12.16
CA LYS A 294 -39.03 7.69 -13.33
C LYS A 294 -38.96 9.13 -12.89
N GLY A 295 -37.97 9.86 -13.43
CA GLY A 295 -37.80 11.26 -13.11
C GLY A 295 -36.67 11.90 -13.88
N GLU A 296 -36.22 13.02 -13.38
CA GLU A 296 -35.13 13.81 -13.97
C GLU A 296 -34.15 14.27 -12.88
N VAL A 297 -32.86 14.24 -13.19
CA VAL A 297 -31.87 14.99 -12.41
C VAL A 297 -31.77 16.39 -13.00
N LEU A 298 -31.99 17.38 -12.15
CA LEU A 298 -31.96 18.79 -12.48
C LEU A 298 -30.63 19.39 -12.01
N ILE A 299 -29.90 20.00 -12.94
CA ILE A 299 -28.73 20.83 -12.62
C ILE A 299 -29.19 22.29 -12.61
N ILE A 300 -29.00 22.95 -11.48
CA ILE A 300 -29.55 24.27 -11.19
C ILE A 300 -28.41 25.24 -10.86
N ASP A 301 -28.44 26.42 -11.46
CA ASP A 301 -27.47 27.48 -11.18
C ASP A 301 -27.78 28.27 -9.90
N VAL A 302 -26.99 29.29 -9.62
CA VAL A 302 -27.15 30.16 -8.44
C VAL A 302 -28.45 30.99 -8.47
N ASP A 303 -28.97 31.26 -9.66
CA ASP A 303 -30.20 32.02 -9.87
C ASP A 303 -31.47 31.14 -9.83
N ASN A 304 -31.33 29.91 -9.40
CA ASN A 304 -32.39 28.89 -9.36
C ASN A 304 -32.93 28.47 -10.75
N LYS A 305 -32.20 28.76 -11.81
CA LYS A 305 -32.56 28.33 -13.16
C LYS A 305 -32.01 26.90 -13.41
N THR A 306 -32.86 26.04 -13.93
CA THR A 306 -32.45 24.73 -14.44
C THR A 306 -31.66 24.89 -15.72
N VAL A 307 -30.37 24.52 -15.70
CA VAL A 307 -29.45 24.64 -16.85
C VAL A 307 -29.26 23.31 -17.58
N LYS A 308 -29.64 22.19 -16.95
CA LYS A 308 -29.64 20.87 -17.59
C LYS A 308 -30.61 19.93 -16.90
N ASN A 309 -31.33 19.12 -17.72
CA ASN A 309 -32.18 18.05 -17.26
C ASN A 309 -31.68 16.72 -17.80
N ILE A 310 -31.63 15.71 -16.95
CA ILE A 310 -31.17 14.36 -17.29
C ILE A 310 -32.25 13.37 -16.88
N PRO A 311 -32.99 12.76 -17.82
CA PRO A 311 -33.99 11.76 -17.48
C PRO A 311 -33.36 10.50 -16.93
N PHE A 312 -34.03 9.85 -15.99
CA PHE A 312 -33.65 8.55 -15.47
C PHE A 312 -34.86 7.66 -15.26
N GLU A 313 -34.58 6.37 -15.31
CA GLU A 313 -35.51 5.33 -14.91
C GLU A 313 -34.75 4.30 -14.08
N MET A 314 -35.33 3.90 -12.95
CA MET A 314 -34.82 2.82 -12.09
C MET A 314 -35.89 1.73 -12.04
N SER A 315 -35.50 0.48 -12.23
CA SER A 315 -36.38 -0.66 -12.05
C SER A 315 -36.74 -0.88 -10.59
N ALA A 316 -37.77 -1.67 -10.32
CA ALA A 316 -38.18 -2.04 -8.96
C ALA A 316 -37.11 -2.84 -8.21
N GLU A 317 -36.15 -3.41 -8.92
CA GLU A 317 -35.03 -4.22 -8.37
C GLU A 317 -33.77 -3.41 -8.12
N GLU A 318 -33.67 -2.20 -8.69
CA GLU A 318 -32.54 -1.29 -8.48
C GLU A 318 -32.74 -0.44 -7.22
N TYR A 319 -31.80 -0.58 -6.28
CA TYR A 319 -31.77 0.24 -5.06
C TYR A 319 -30.88 1.47 -5.20
N ASP A 320 -29.94 1.43 -6.12
CA ASP A 320 -29.12 2.57 -6.49
C ASP A 320 -28.83 2.57 -7.99
N LYS A 321 -28.59 3.76 -8.54
CA LYS A 321 -28.20 3.95 -9.93
C LYS A 321 -27.12 5.03 -10.02
N THR A 322 -25.98 4.67 -10.59
CA THR A 322 -24.88 5.60 -10.78
C THR A 322 -24.65 5.85 -12.27
N PHE A 323 -24.53 7.11 -12.66
CA PHE A 323 -24.19 7.52 -14.02
C PHE A 323 -23.43 8.83 -14.04
N ALA A 324 -22.66 9.07 -15.11
CA ALA A 324 -21.91 10.31 -15.32
C ALA A 324 -22.68 11.26 -16.25
N VAL A 325 -22.66 12.54 -15.92
CA VAL A 325 -23.25 13.62 -16.69
C VAL A 325 -22.15 14.51 -17.22
N ASP A 326 -21.99 14.61 -18.54
CA ASP A 326 -21.05 15.54 -19.17
C ASP A 326 -21.52 16.99 -18.98
N LEU A 327 -20.70 17.79 -18.31
CA LEU A 327 -20.93 19.20 -18.01
C LEU A 327 -19.83 20.11 -18.59
N LYS A 328 -19.14 19.66 -19.65
CA LYS A 328 -18.07 20.45 -20.29
C LYS A 328 -18.53 21.83 -20.73
N THR A 329 -19.77 21.94 -21.24
CA THR A 329 -20.33 23.17 -21.77
C THR A 329 -20.83 24.15 -20.71
N LEU A 330 -20.97 23.73 -19.45
CA LEU A 330 -21.39 24.64 -18.38
C LEU A 330 -20.29 25.68 -18.10
N PRO A 331 -20.66 26.94 -17.83
CA PRO A 331 -19.74 27.96 -17.33
C PRO A 331 -19.06 27.56 -16.01
N LEU A 332 -17.99 28.25 -15.64
CA LEU A 332 -17.42 28.16 -14.29
C LEU A 332 -18.42 28.75 -13.29
N GLY A 333 -18.55 28.12 -12.12
CA GLY A 333 -19.47 28.61 -11.10
C GLY A 333 -20.00 27.51 -10.19
N LYS A 334 -20.92 27.91 -9.33
CA LYS A 334 -21.57 27.03 -8.35
C LYS A 334 -22.90 26.53 -8.90
N TYR A 335 -23.19 25.27 -8.63
CA TYR A 335 -24.38 24.57 -9.10
C TYR A 335 -24.92 23.67 -8.01
N ARG A 336 -26.19 23.26 -8.19
CA ARG A 336 -26.85 22.24 -7.36
C ARG A 336 -27.43 21.16 -8.25
N ALA A 337 -27.33 19.92 -7.80
CA ALA A 337 -27.99 18.78 -8.43
C ALA A 337 -29.09 18.26 -7.50
N LYS A 338 -30.30 18.07 -8.02
CA LYS A 338 -31.40 17.39 -7.32
C LYS A 338 -32.13 16.45 -8.25
N ALA A 339 -32.74 15.42 -7.72
CA ALA A 339 -33.64 14.56 -8.47
C ALA A 339 -35.08 14.93 -8.24
N LYS A 340 -35.90 14.89 -9.31
CA LYS A 340 -37.32 15.13 -9.31
C LYS A 340 -38.02 13.93 -9.92
N LEU A 341 -38.89 13.28 -9.18
CA LEU A 341 -39.71 12.18 -9.67
C LEU A 341 -40.94 12.68 -10.46
N ALA A 342 -41.45 11.83 -11.37
CA ALA A 342 -42.69 12.10 -12.09
C ALA A 342 -43.90 12.27 -11.17
N THR A 343 -43.85 11.76 -9.96
CA THR A 343 -44.86 11.94 -8.89
C THR A 343 -44.83 13.35 -8.26
N GLY A 344 -43.84 14.19 -8.61
CA GLY A 344 -43.65 15.51 -8.02
C GLY A 344 -42.72 15.56 -6.81
N PHE A 345 -42.27 14.42 -6.30
CA PHE A 345 -41.30 14.38 -5.22
C PHE A 345 -39.94 14.94 -5.67
N GLU A 346 -39.28 15.73 -4.83
CA GLU A 346 -37.93 16.27 -5.07
C GLU A 346 -36.98 15.91 -3.90
N THR A 347 -35.77 15.51 -4.23
CA THR A 347 -34.71 15.28 -3.24
C THR A 347 -34.15 16.58 -2.69
N ASP A 348 -33.42 16.52 -1.58
CA ASP A 348 -32.51 17.58 -1.18
C ASP A 348 -31.46 17.77 -2.29
N ALA A 349 -30.94 18.99 -2.42
CA ALA A 349 -29.96 19.31 -3.44
C ALA A 349 -28.52 19.10 -2.95
N THR A 350 -27.68 18.51 -3.80
CA THR A 350 -26.23 18.42 -3.57
C THR A 350 -25.51 19.56 -4.31
N GLU A 351 -24.68 20.33 -3.60
CA GLU A 351 -23.93 21.42 -4.18
C GLU A 351 -22.60 20.95 -4.78
N PHE A 352 -22.23 21.53 -5.91
CA PHE A 352 -20.92 21.37 -6.52
C PHE A 352 -20.44 22.69 -7.17
N GLU A 353 -19.14 22.78 -7.44
CA GLU A 353 -18.55 23.96 -8.06
C GLU A 353 -17.63 23.55 -9.21
N LYS A 354 -17.80 24.15 -10.38
CA LYS A 354 -16.91 24.00 -11.52
C LYS A 354 -15.88 25.12 -11.50
N VAL A 355 -14.59 24.75 -11.36
CA VAL A 355 -13.48 25.71 -11.28
C VAL A 355 -12.39 25.40 -12.30
N HIS A 356 -11.58 26.40 -12.60
CA HIS A 356 -10.39 26.26 -13.46
C HIS A 356 -9.24 27.09 -12.87
N PRO A 357 -8.56 26.59 -11.81
CA PRO A 357 -7.46 27.32 -11.21
C PRO A 357 -6.26 27.44 -12.17
N GLU A 358 -5.38 28.42 -11.94
CA GLU A 358 -4.23 28.77 -12.79
C GLU A 358 -3.31 27.56 -13.09
N TRP A 359 -3.12 26.70 -12.13
CA TRP A 359 -2.28 25.51 -12.29
C TRP A 359 -2.91 24.41 -13.16
N MET A 360 -4.21 24.45 -13.42
CA MET A 360 -4.90 23.41 -14.19
C MET A 360 -4.52 23.47 -15.67
N GLY A 361 -4.27 22.30 -16.26
CA GLY A 361 -3.88 22.20 -17.68
C GLY A 361 -2.40 22.44 -17.97
N ASN A 362 -1.57 22.81 -16.97
CA ASN A 362 -0.16 23.05 -17.20
C ASN A 362 0.60 21.81 -17.70
N GLN A 363 1.67 22.05 -18.45
CA GLN A 363 2.57 21.05 -19.00
C GLN A 363 3.96 21.08 -18.36
N LEU A 364 4.07 21.62 -17.15
CA LEU A 364 5.34 21.71 -16.43
C LEU A 364 5.94 20.32 -16.20
N GLY A 365 7.17 20.11 -16.67
CA GLY A 365 7.86 18.83 -16.59
C GLY A 365 7.31 17.72 -17.50
N ALA A 366 6.29 17.99 -18.33
CA ALA A 366 5.66 16.98 -19.21
C ALA A 366 6.35 16.77 -20.57
N GLY A 367 7.41 17.50 -20.85
CA GLY A 367 8.11 17.44 -22.15
C GLY A 367 8.59 16.03 -22.52
N ASP A 368 8.52 15.73 -23.81
CA ASP A 368 9.02 14.46 -24.39
C ASP A 368 10.53 14.57 -24.64
N VAL A 369 11.31 14.56 -23.55
CA VAL A 369 12.77 14.70 -23.56
C VAL A 369 13.43 13.60 -22.74
N VAL A 370 14.60 13.16 -23.20
CA VAL A 370 15.43 12.25 -22.45
C VAL A 370 16.09 13.00 -21.31
N LEU A 371 15.72 12.63 -20.07
CA LEU A 371 16.26 13.26 -18.87
C LEU A 371 17.61 12.64 -18.47
N PRO A 372 18.59 13.43 -17.98
CA PRO A 372 19.79 12.84 -17.39
C PRO A 372 19.43 11.97 -16.18
N PRO A 373 20.14 10.87 -15.90
CA PRO A 373 21.34 10.38 -16.57
C PRO A 373 21.10 9.36 -17.69
N TRP A 374 19.89 9.24 -18.18
CA TRP A 374 19.55 8.31 -19.25
C TRP A 374 20.07 8.76 -20.60
N MET A 375 20.03 7.82 -21.56
CA MET A 375 20.44 8.03 -22.95
C MET A 375 19.24 7.86 -23.89
N PRO A 376 19.26 8.47 -25.06
CA PRO A 376 18.28 8.21 -26.10
C PRO A 376 18.22 6.71 -26.42
N ILE A 377 17.01 6.23 -26.69
CA ILE A 377 16.78 4.86 -27.14
C ILE A 377 17.50 4.62 -28.48
N LYS A 378 18.09 3.42 -28.61
CA LYS A 378 18.61 2.92 -29.87
C LYS A 378 17.80 1.71 -30.30
N VAL A 379 17.40 1.67 -31.55
CA VAL A 379 16.62 0.58 -32.15
C VAL A 379 17.41 -0.03 -33.29
N ALA A 380 17.58 -1.35 -33.26
CA ALA A 380 18.14 -2.13 -34.35
C ALA A 380 17.08 -3.16 -34.80
N GLN A 381 16.79 -3.16 -36.11
CA GLN A 381 15.84 -4.10 -36.69
C GLN A 381 16.60 -5.22 -37.38
N GLY A 382 16.45 -6.44 -36.85
CA GLY A 382 16.92 -7.65 -37.47
C GLY A 382 15.91 -8.24 -38.47
N GLU A 383 16.25 -9.37 -39.04
CA GLU A 383 15.38 -10.09 -40.02
C GLU A 383 14.07 -10.57 -39.34
N LYS A 384 14.17 -11.10 -38.12
CA LYS A 384 13.03 -11.67 -37.37
C LYS A 384 12.76 -10.96 -36.04
N ASP A 385 13.61 -10.04 -35.62
CA ASP A 385 13.58 -9.44 -34.31
C ASP A 385 13.78 -7.92 -34.35
N VAL A 386 13.52 -7.28 -33.21
CA VAL A 386 13.85 -5.88 -32.95
C VAL A 386 14.59 -5.80 -31.61
N THR A 387 15.74 -5.18 -31.63
CA THR A 387 16.55 -4.93 -30.43
C THR A 387 16.42 -3.47 -30.01
N VAL A 388 16.05 -3.24 -28.76
CA VAL A 388 15.90 -1.92 -28.15
C VAL A 388 16.92 -1.78 -27.03
N SER A 389 17.86 -0.83 -27.20
CA SER A 389 18.90 -0.57 -26.21
C SER A 389 18.65 0.77 -25.50
N VAL A 390 18.73 0.73 -24.16
CA VAL A 390 18.67 1.87 -23.26
C VAL A 390 19.91 1.88 -22.38
N TRP A 391 20.08 2.86 -21.49
CA TRP A 391 21.23 2.86 -20.60
C TRP A 391 21.37 1.53 -19.85
N GLY A 392 22.50 0.85 -20.05
CA GLY A 392 22.90 -0.38 -19.35
C GLY A 392 22.03 -1.61 -19.58
N ARG A 393 21.04 -1.55 -20.49
CA ARG A 393 20.13 -2.68 -20.79
C ARG A 393 19.83 -2.77 -22.26
N GLU A 394 19.60 -4.02 -22.68
CA GLU A 394 19.18 -4.36 -24.03
C GLU A 394 18.04 -5.37 -23.98
N TYR A 395 17.01 -5.11 -24.75
CA TYR A 395 15.82 -5.93 -24.88
C TYR A 395 15.70 -6.40 -26.34
N LYS A 396 15.70 -7.70 -26.57
CA LYS A 396 15.46 -8.29 -27.88
C LYS A 396 14.04 -8.83 -27.95
N PHE A 397 13.31 -8.49 -28.97
CA PHE A 397 11.92 -8.86 -29.20
C PHE A 397 11.77 -9.69 -30.47
N ASN A 398 11.12 -10.86 -30.34
CA ASN A 398 10.65 -11.68 -31.46
C ASN A 398 9.14 -11.95 -31.28
N GLY A 399 8.40 -10.87 -31.06
CA GLY A 399 7.01 -10.82 -30.66
C GLY A 399 6.79 -9.63 -29.73
N PRO A 400 5.66 -9.55 -29.03
CA PRO A 400 5.36 -8.39 -28.16
C PRO A 400 6.10 -8.39 -26.81
N LEU A 401 6.70 -9.51 -26.42
CA LEU A 401 7.41 -9.66 -25.16
C LEU A 401 8.88 -9.98 -25.42
N PRO A 402 9.80 -9.64 -24.50
CA PRO A 402 11.22 -9.87 -24.70
C PRO A 402 11.57 -11.35 -24.88
N GLU A 403 12.33 -11.64 -25.94
CA GLU A 403 12.99 -12.92 -26.17
C GLU A 403 14.20 -13.07 -25.23
N SER A 404 14.96 -11.98 -25.09
CA SER A 404 16.09 -11.92 -24.17
C SER A 404 16.23 -10.51 -23.58
N ILE A 405 16.82 -10.44 -22.39
CA ILE A 405 17.15 -9.20 -21.70
C ILE A 405 18.57 -9.29 -21.16
N LEU A 406 19.39 -8.35 -21.55
CA LEU A 406 20.70 -8.11 -20.93
C LEU A 406 20.62 -6.89 -20.03
N SER A 407 21.08 -7.02 -18.79
CA SER A 407 21.24 -5.89 -17.87
C SER A 407 22.62 -5.90 -17.26
N GLN A 408 23.38 -4.81 -17.45
CA GLN A 408 24.78 -4.70 -17.00
C GLN A 408 25.63 -5.88 -17.47
N LYS A 409 25.38 -6.36 -18.69
CA LYS A 409 26.00 -7.53 -19.33
C LYS A 409 25.57 -8.90 -18.74
N GLU A 410 24.70 -8.94 -17.75
CA GLU A 410 24.13 -10.19 -17.22
C GLU A 410 22.84 -10.55 -17.95
N SER A 411 22.69 -11.84 -18.29
CA SER A 411 21.44 -12.34 -18.88
C SER A 411 20.39 -12.51 -17.80
N ILE A 412 19.23 -11.88 -17.99
CA ILE A 412 18.10 -11.97 -17.06
C ILE A 412 17.22 -13.18 -17.36
N LEU A 413 16.99 -13.48 -18.64
CA LEU A 413 16.09 -14.54 -19.07
C LEU A 413 16.87 -15.78 -19.56
N THR A 414 16.27 -16.96 -19.40
CA THR A 414 16.78 -18.24 -19.95
C THR A 414 16.04 -18.69 -21.21
N ALA A 415 14.86 -18.09 -21.47
CA ALA A 415 14.03 -18.33 -22.64
C ALA A 415 13.07 -17.13 -22.84
N PRO A 416 12.40 -17.02 -24.01
CA PRO A 416 11.46 -15.95 -24.28
C PRO A 416 10.33 -15.87 -23.25
N VAL A 417 9.96 -14.64 -22.86
CA VAL A 417 8.70 -14.41 -22.15
C VAL A 417 7.55 -14.65 -23.11
N ASN A 418 6.62 -15.52 -22.78
CA ASN A 418 5.54 -15.83 -23.71
C ASN A 418 4.22 -16.20 -23.02
N TRP A 419 3.14 -16.05 -23.78
CA TRP A 419 1.82 -16.54 -23.46
C TRP A 419 1.67 -18.00 -23.80
N PHE A 420 0.93 -18.73 -22.96
CA PHE A 420 0.57 -20.13 -23.14
C PHE A 420 -0.94 -20.30 -22.91
N TYR A 421 -1.55 -21.25 -23.64
CA TYR A 421 -2.98 -21.50 -23.50
C TYR A 421 -3.34 -22.99 -23.58
N GLY A 422 -4.56 -23.27 -23.10
CA GLY A 422 -5.14 -24.62 -23.11
C GLY A 422 -4.48 -25.59 -22.14
N LYS A 423 -5.08 -26.77 -21.96
CA LYS A 423 -4.60 -27.81 -21.02
C LYS A 423 -3.19 -28.31 -21.36
N LYS A 424 -2.82 -28.35 -22.64
CA LYS A 424 -1.50 -28.75 -23.10
C LYS A 424 -0.44 -27.65 -23.02
N SER A 425 -0.80 -26.46 -22.53
CA SER A 425 0.10 -25.31 -22.43
C SER A 425 0.82 -24.96 -23.72
N VAL A 426 0.05 -24.76 -24.78
CA VAL A 426 0.58 -24.44 -26.13
C VAL A 426 1.06 -22.99 -26.12
N PRO A 427 2.29 -22.68 -26.57
CA PRO A 427 2.77 -21.31 -26.67
C PRO A 427 2.01 -20.55 -27.77
N VAL A 428 1.75 -19.26 -27.50
CA VAL A 428 1.25 -18.35 -28.53
C VAL A 428 2.39 -18.05 -29.53
N ILE A 429 2.08 -18.18 -30.82
CA ILE A 429 3.00 -17.85 -31.91
C ILE A 429 2.69 -16.41 -32.33
N TRP A 430 3.69 -15.57 -32.34
CA TRP A 430 3.59 -14.16 -32.68
C TRP A 430 4.17 -13.83 -34.02
N SER A 431 3.63 -12.80 -34.69
CA SER A 431 4.29 -12.19 -35.83
C SER A 431 5.58 -11.49 -35.40
N LYS A 432 6.48 -11.25 -36.32
CA LYS A 432 7.62 -10.34 -36.13
C LYS A 432 7.09 -9.01 -35.61
N PRO A 433 7.76 -8.38 -34.60
CA PRO A 433 7.36 -7.07 -34.13
C PRO A 433 7.65 -5.99 -35.20
N GLU A 434 6.65 -5.15 -35.45
CA GLU A 434 6.76 -3.98 -36.30
C GLU A 434 7.02 -2.75 -35.46
N VAL A 435 7.97 -1.90 -35.86
CA VAL A 435 8.21 -0.62 -35.22
C VAL A 435 7.18 0.39 -35.72
N VAL A 436 6.16 0.66 -34.92
CA VAL A 436 5.07 1.60 -35.24
C VAL A 436 5.51 3.05 -35.09
N SER A 437 6.27 3.31 -34.02
CA SER A 437 6.85 4.64 -33.79
C SER A 437 8.17 4.52 -33.05
N SER A 438 9.07 5.46 -33.29
CA SER A 438 10.37 5.54 -32.62
C SER A 438 10.79 6.98 -32.41
N SER A 439 11.14 7.32 -31.17
CA SER A 439 11.70 8.61 -30.77
C SER A 439 12.86 8.40 -29.79
N PRO A 440 13.62 9.43 -29.46
CA PRO A 440 14.66 9.31 -28.44
C PRO A 440 14.13 8.86 -27.06
N THR A 441 12.85 9.07 -26.77
CA THR A 441 12.24 8.82 -25.47
C THR A 441 11.43 7.52 -25.40
N LYS A 442 10.89 7.07 -26.52
CA LYS A 442 10.02 5.89 -26.57
C LYS A 442 10.01 5.20 -27.94
N VAL A 443 9.74 3.92 -27.90
CA VAL A 443 9.52 3.08 -29.07
C VAL A 443 8.24 2.30 -28.88
N GLU A 444 7.41 2.19 -29.90
CA GLU A 444 6.22 1.35 -29.92
C GLU A 444 6.36 0.24 -30.96
N LEU A 445 6.15 -1.00 -30.50
CA LEU A 445 6.16 -2.21 -31.30
C LEU A 445 4.74 -2.77 -31.39
N SER A 446 4.37 -3.30 -32.55
CA SER A 446 3.11 -4.02 -32.76
C SER A 446 3.39 -5.46 -33.21
N SER A 447 2.65 -6.40 -32.64
CA SER A 447 2.71 -7.82 -33.03
C SER A 447 1.30 -8.42 -33.01
N VAL A 448 1.08 -9.45 -33.84
CA VAL A 448 -0.18 -10.17 -33.89
C VAL A 448 0.06 -11.63 -33.52
N GLY A 449 -0.87 -12.22 -32.77
CA GLY A 449 -0.83 -13.63 -32.39
C GLY A 449 -2.23 -14.20 -32.27
N LYS A 450 -2.33 -15.49 -31.93
CA LYS A 450 -3.63 -16.17 -31.73
C LYS A 450 -3.62 -16.98 -30.42
N LEU A 451 -4.71 -16.86 -29.66
CA LEU A 451 -4.97 -17.66 -28.48
C LEU A 451 -6.34 -18.34 -28.64
N GLY A 452 -6.32 -19.61 -29.06
CA GLY A 452 -7.54 -20.30 -29.44
C GLY A 452 -8.22 -19.59 -30.62
N ALA A 453 -9.47 -19.19 -30.43
CA ALA A 453 -10.24 -18.45 -31.44
C ALA A 453 -10.02 -16.91 -31.37
N TYR A 454 -9.30 -16.41 -30.38
CA TYR A 454 -8.98 -14.99 -30.29
C TYR A 454 -7.77 -14.62 -31.14
N GLU A 455 -7.93 -13.61 -31.98
CA GLU A 455 -6.82 -12.85 -32.52
C GLU A 455 -6.36 -11.87 -31.45
N ILE A 456 -5.05 -11.73 -31.28
CA ILE A 456 -4.46 -10.79 -30.31
C ILE A 456 -3.64 -9.76 -31.06
N LYS A 457 -4.02 -8.51 -30.97
CA LYS A 457 -3.16 -7.38 -31.36
C LYS A 457 -2.45 -6.86 -30.14
N ALA A 458 -1.15 -7.07 -30.08
CA ALA A 458 -0.30 -6.59 -28.99
C ALA A 458 0.41 -5.30 -29.39
N VAL A 459 0.41 -4.30 -28.49
CA VAL A 459 1.20 -3.07 -28.61
C VAL A 459 2.11 -2.97 -27.41
N THR A 460 3.42 -2.88 -27.67
CA THR A 460 4.44 -2.80 -26.62
C THR A 460 5.19 -1.48 -26.74
N ARG A 461 5.13 -0.69 -25.67
CA ARG A 461 5.85 0.58 -25.50
C ARG A 461 7.09 0.38 -24.64
N ILE A 462 8.24 0.80 -25.14
CA ILE A 462 9.51 0.84 -24.41
C ILE A 462 9.93 2.29 -24.23
N GLU A 463 10.22 2.69 -22.99
CA GLU A 463 10.67 4.05 -22.67
C GLU A 463 12.16 4.11 -22.34
N TYR A 464 12.77 5.28 -22.46
CA TYR A 464 14.23 5.50 -22.36
C TYR A 464 14.86 5.05 -21.03
N ASP A 465 14.08 4.90 -19.97
CA ASP A 465 14.51 4.35 -18.68
C ASP A 465 14.35 2.84 -18.60
N GLY A 466 13.92 2.20 -19.70
CA GLY A 466 13.79 0.75 -19.85
C GLY A 466 12.49 0.16 -19.35
N MET A 467 11.46 0.97 -19.10
CA MET A 467 10.12 0.45 -18.85
C MET A 467 9.55 -0.16 -20.14
N VAL A 468 9.08 -1.39 -20.06
CA VAL A 468 8.34 -2.10 -21.13
C VAL A 468 6.91 -2.23 -20.65
N TRP A 469 5.95 -1.69 -21.39
CA TRP A 469 4.52 -1.82 -21.15
C TRP A 469 3.84 -2.44 -22.35
N SER A 470 3.14 -3.56 -22.16
CA SER A 470 2.48 -4.31 -23.23
C SER A 470 0.96 -4.36 -22.99
N GLU A 471 0.21 -4.03 -24.03
CA GLU A 471 -1.25 -4.11 -24.08
C GLU A 471 -1.64 -5.18 -25.09
N PHE A 472 -2.44 -6.15 -24.67
CA PHE A 472 -2.93 -7.27 -25.46
C PHE A 472 -4.42 -7.10 -25.67
N ASN A 473 -4.82 -6.76 -26.88
CA ASN A 473 -6.21 -6.59 -27.29
C ASN A 473 -6.69 -7.89 -27.96
N PHE A 474 -7.59 -8.59 -27.29
CA PHE A 474 -8.16 -9.85 -27.74
C PHE A 474 -9.46 -9.59 -28.48
N LYS A 475 -9.63 -10.22 -29.65
CA LYS A 475 -10.83 -10.10 -30.48
C LYS A 475 -11.23 -11.44 -31.09
N SER A 476 -12.54 -11.73 -31.06
CA SER A 476 -13.16 -12.88 -31.68
C SER A 476 -14.57 -12.54 -32.17
N ASP A 477 -15.13 -13.37 -33.05
CA ASP A 477 -16.48 -13.14 -33.61
C ASP A 477 -17.58 -13.25 -32.57
N LYS A 478 -17.38 -14.08 -31.54
CA LYS A 478 -18.32 -14.33 -30.45
C LYS A 478 -17.59 -14.56 -29.12
N ALA A 479 -18.29 -14.51 -28.02
CA ALA A 479 -17.76 -14.92 -26.73
C ALA A 479 -17.25 -16.37 -26.80
N GLN A 480 -16.13 -16.65 -26.13
CA GLN A 480 -15.45 -17.95 -26.19
C GLN A 480 -15.04 -18.41 -24.80
N SER A 481 -15.13 -19.72 -24.59
CA SER A 481 -14.56 -20.32 -23.38
C SER A 481 -13.05 -20.43 -23.49
N ILE A 482 -12.35 -19.98 -22.47
CA ILE A 482 -10.92 -20.19 -22.28
C ILE A 482 -10.71 -21.06 -21.05
N ASP A 483 -10.14 -22.26 -21.24
CA ASP A 483 -9.87 -23.17 -20.12
C ASP A 483 -8.66 -22.74 -19.28
N LYS A 484 -7.62 -22.24 -19.96
CA LYS A 484 -6.36 -21.86 -19.32
C LYS A 484 -5.59 -20.89 -20.21
N ALA A 485 -5.10 -19.80 -19.59
CA ALA A 485 -4.18 -18.86 -20.21
C ALA A 485 -3.22 -18.29 -19.17
N PHE A 486 -1.92 -18.30 -19.44
CA PHE A 486 -0.89 -17.81 -18.53
C PHE A 486 0.31 -17.26 -19.29
N VAL A 487 1.12 -16.46 -18.59
CA VAL A 487 2.41 -15.98 -19.08
C VAL A 487 3.51 -16.55 -18.21
N ASP A 488 4.57 -17.08 -18.83
CA ASP A 488 5.81 -17.47 -18.16
C ASP A 488 6.93 -16.44 -18.41
N ILE A 489 7.67 -16.11 -17.36
CA ILE A 489 8.86 -15.28 -17.39
C ILE A 489 10.03 -16.14 -16.86
N PRO A 490 10.74 -16.83 -17.75
CA PRO A 490 11.84 -17.74 -17.37
C PRO A 490 13.10 -16.95 -17.01
N LEU A 491 13.62 -17.15 -15.81
CA LEU A 491 14.72 -16.37 -15.22
C LEU A 491 16.02 -17.17 -15.14
N SER A 492 17.15 -16.50 -15.33
CA SER A 492 18.45 -17.10 -15.07
C SER A 492 18.62 -17.43 -13.58
N LYS A 493 19.33 -18.50 -13.28
CA LYS A 493 19.53 -18.98 -11.91
C LYS A 493 20.28 -17.94 -11.06
N GLU A 494 21.19 -17.22 -11.67
CA GLU A 494 22.02 -16.18 -11.06
C GLU A 494 21.18 -15.00 -10.57
N ASN A 495 20.05 -14.72 -11.21
CA ASN A 495 19.13 -13.64 -10.82
C ASN A 495 18.12 -14.07 -9.74
N CYS A 496 18.01 -15.38 -9.46
CA CYS A 496 17.04 -15.91 -8.51
C CYS A 496 17.56 -15.91 -7.05
N VAL A 497 17.97 -14.77 -6.54
CA VAL A 497 18.47 -14.61 -5.16
C VAL A 497 17.40 -14.00 -4.24
N PHE A 498 16.75 -12.93 -4.68
CA PHE A 498 15.72 -12.22 -3.93
C PHE A 498 14.39 -12.24 -4.66
N LEU A 499 13.31 -12.34 -3.89
CA LEU A 499 11.94 -12.13 -4.36
C LEU A 499 11.33 -10.99 -3.55
N GLN A 500 11.13 -9.84 -4.15
CA GLN A 500 10.47 -8.71 -3.55
C GLN A 500 9.03 -8.62 -4.06
N HIS A 501 8.12 -8.54 -3.14
CA HIS A 501 6.71 -8.34 -3.43
C HIS A 501 6.14 -7.41 -2.35
N ARG A 502 4.87 -7.19 -2.33
CA ARG A 502 4.19 -6.27 -1.45
C ARG A 502 4.63 -6.29 0.04
N ASN A 503 5.08 -7.43 0.56
CA ASN A 503 5.55 -7.56 1.94
C ASN A 503 7.04 -7.95 1.95
N ARG A 504 7.92 -6.97 1.99
CA ARG A 504 9.38 -7.06 1.80
C ARG A 504 10.17 -7.81 2.86
N ARG A 505 9.55 -8.37 3.89
CA ARG A 505 10.28 -8.95 5.01
C ARG A 505 10.72 -10.36 4.69
N ASP A 506 12.04 -10.60 4.74
CA ASP A 506 12.68 -11.92 4.60
C ASP A 506 12.45 -12.62 3.24
N ASN A 507 12.49 -11.88 2.15
CA ASN A 507 12.10 -12.38 0.83
C ASN A 507 13.28 -12.91 0.01
N TRP A 508 13.84 -14.00 0.44
CA TRP A 508 14.69 -14.82 -0.40
C TRP A 508 13.86 -15.48 -1.49
N PHE A 509 14.49 -15.68 -2.67
CA PHE A 509 13.86 -16.46 -3.72
C PHE A 509 13.50 -17.87 -3.20
N PRO A 510 12.29 -18.40 -3.47
CA PRO A 510 11.84 -19.66 -2.90
C PRO A 510 12.68 -20.84 -3.41
N LYS A 511 13.07 -21.75 -2.53
CA LYS A 511 13.84 -22.96 -2.90
C LYS A 511 13.04 -23.95 -3.77
N LYS A 512 11.71 -23.95 -3.66
CA LYS A 512 10.81 -24.80 -4.45
C LYS A 512 9.80 -23.96 -5.20
N SER A 513 8.77 -23.53 -4.54
CA SER A 513 7.70 -22.74 -5.12
C SER A 513 7.10 -21.79 -4.09
N TRP A 514 6.50 -20.73 -4.58
CA TRP A 514 5.74 -19.75 -3.86
C TRP A 514 4.55 -19.32 -4.71
N SER A 515 3.38 -19.11 -4.11
CA SER A 515 2.21 -18.63 -4.83
C SER A 515 1.41 -17.64 -4.01
N ARG A 516 0.70 -16.76 -4.70
CA ARG A 516 -0.18 -15.76 -4.09
C ARG A 516 -1.32 -15.33 -5.00
N ALA A 517 -2.30 -14.67 -4.37
CA ALA A 517 -3.28 -13.87 -5.08
C ALA A 517 -2.59 -12.75 -5.86
N PHE A 518 -3.31 -12.14 -6.79
CA PHE A 518 -2.80 -11.00 -7.56
C PHE A 518 -2.20 -9.93 -6.64
N GLU A 519 -0.99 -9.54 -6.95
CA GLU A 519 -0.27 -8.38 -6.39
C GLU A 519 0.21 -7.51 -7.55
N PRO A 520 0.31 -6.18 -7.39
CA PRO A 520 0.57 -5.29 -8.52
C PRO A 520 2.00 -5.35 -9.04
N TYR A 521 2.92 -6.03 -8.36
CA TYR A 521 4.30 -6.23 -8.80
C TYR A 521 4.97 -7.44 -8.15
N LEU A 522 5.93 -8.01 -8.87
CA LEU A 522 6.91 -8.97 -8.39
C LEU A 522 8.29 -8.60 -8.94
N LEU A 523 9.25 -8.39 -8.05
CA LEU A 523 10.65 -8.12 -8.41
C LEU A 523 11.52 -9.31 -8.03
N VAL A 524 12.18 -9.90 -9.00
CA VAL A 524 13.20 -10.93 -8.79
C VAL A 524 14.55 -10.36 -9.17
N SER A 525 15.55 -10.56 -8.32
CA SER A 525 16.88 -9.98 -8.53
C SER A 525 17.98 -10.74 -7.80
N ASN A 526 19.21 -10.44 -8.18
CA ASN A 526 20.41 -10.62 -7.35
C ASN A 526 20.88 -9.25 -6.80
N ASP A 527 22.12 -9.16 -6.36
CA ASP A 527 22.70 -7.91 -5.83
C ASP A 527 23.07 -6.88 -6.92
N LYS A 528 23.06 -7.28 -8.20
CA LYS A 528 23.53 -6.47 -9.34
C LYS A 528 22.41 -6.09 -10.30
N ALA A 529 21.54 -7.05 -10.61
CA ALA A 529 20.50 -6.90 -11.63
C ALA A 529 19.22 -7.66 -11.25
N GLY A 530 18.14 -7.39 -11.94
CA GLY A 530 16.88 -8.08 -11.75
C GLY A 530 15.82 -7.68 -12.78
N ILE A 531 14.61 -8.15 -12.57
CA ILE A 531 13.44 -7.81 -13.37
C ILE A 531 12.21 -7.68 -12.47
N GLU A 532 11.45 -6.63 -12.69
CA GLU A 532 10.12 -6.45 -12.11
C GLU A 532 9.04 -6.71 -13.17
N TRP A 533 8.09 -7.56 -12.83
CA TRP A 533 6.79 -7.59 -13.47
C TRP A 533 5.83 -6.71 -12.66
N PHE A 534 4.98 -5.92 -13.35
CA PHE A 534 3.98 -5.08 -12.72
C PHE A 534 2.71 -4.94 -13.57
N ALA A 535 1.57 -4.71 -12.90
CA ALA A 535 0.28 -4.46 -13.54
C ALA A 535 -0.60 -3.55 -12.69
N GLU A 536 -1.47 -2.76 -13.34
CA GLU A 536 -2.37 -1.84 -12.66
C GLU A 536 -3.66 -2.50 -12.18
N SER A 537 -4.03 -3.66 -12.72
CA SER A 537 -5.27 -4.37 -12.35
C SER A 537 -5.21 -5.85 -12.65
N ASP A 538 -6.11 -6.60 -12.01
CA ASP A 538 -6.45 -7.99 -12.29
C ASP A 538 -7.71 -8.12 -13.18
N GLN A 539 -8.04 -7.07 -13.93
CA GLN A 539 -9.16 -7.12 -14.87
C GLN A 539 -9.01 -8.29 -15.86
N TRP A 540 -10.08 -9.07 -16.00
CA TRP A 540 -10.13 -10.28 -16.81
C TRP A 540 -9.35 -11.49 -16.29
N TRP A 541 -8.69 -11.37 -15.12
CA TRP A 541 -8.09 -12.53 -14.48
C TRP A 541 -9.18 -13.41 -13.85
N HIS A 542 -9.01 -14.74 -14.00
CA HIS A 542 -9.90 -15.72 -13.42
C HIS A 542 -9.12 -16.94 -12.92
N ALA A 543 -8.83 -16.96 -11.66
CA ALA A 543 -8.17 -18.04 -10.97
C ALA A 543 -9.19 -18.79 -10.09
N ALA A 544 -9.37 -20.10 -10.31
CA ALA A 544 -10.18 -20.95 -9.43
C ALA A 544 -9.72 -20.86 -7.97
N GLU A 545 -8.40 -20.87 -7.78
CA GLU A 545 -7.74 -20.60 -6.52
C GLU A 545 -7.04 -19.24 -6.58
N PRO A 546 -7.66 -18.18 -6.06
CA PRO A 546 -7.07 -16.83 -6.10
C PRO A 546 -5.62 -16.77 -5.60
N GLN A 547 -5.25 -17.62 -4.63
CA GLN A 547 -3.89 -17.73 -4.10
C GLN A 547 -2.85 -18.31 -5.08
N LYS A 548 -3.27 -18.73 -6.26
CA LYS A 548 -2.42 -19.21 -7.33
C LYS A 548 -2.41 -18.29 -8.55
N ALA A 549 -2.89 -17.07 -8.43
CA ALA A 549 -2.84 -16.10 -9.53
C ALA A 549 -1.40 -15.79 -9.94
N LEU A 550 -0.49 -15.69 -8.97
CA LEU A 550 0.94 -15.49 -9.18
C LEU A 550 1.69 -16.68 -8.60
N GLU A 551 2.58 -17.27 -9.38
CA GLU A 551 3.45 -18.36 -8.93
C GLU A 551 4.90 -18.04 -9.25
N VAL A 552 5.79 -18.36 -8.31
CA VAL A 552 7.25 -18.30 -8.51
C VAL A 552 7.83 -19.66 -8.16
N SER A 553 8.66 -20.19 -9.03
CA SER A 553 9.24 -21.51 -8.83
C SER A 553 10.72 -21.55 -9.23
N MET A 554 11.47 -22.49 -8.63
CA MET A 554 12.85 -22.80 -8.99
C MET A 554 12.91 -24.16 -9.67
N THR A 555 13.59 -24.21 -10.79
CA THR A 555 13.88 -25.43 -11.56
C THR A 555 15.39 -25.65 -11.72
N LYS A 556 15.81 -26.77 -12.31
CA LYS A 556 17.23 -27.01 -12.62
C LYS A 556 17.80 -25.97 -13.61
N LYS A 557 16.96 -25.41 -14.49
CA LYS A 557 17.35 -24.44 -15.53
C LYS A 557 17.36 -22.99 -15.02
N GLY A 558 16.75 -22.69 -13.89
CA GLY A 558 16.58 -21.33 -13.35
C GLY A 558 15.22 -21.14 -12.70
N GLY A 559 14.88 -19.90 -12.41
CA GLY A 559 13.57 -19.53 -11.88
C GLY A 559 12.51 -19.33 -12.96
N ASN A 560 11.26 -19.26 -12.53
CA ASN A 560 10.15 -18.84 -13.38
C ASN A 560 9.14 -18.04 -12.59
N ILE A 561 8.67 -16.92 -13.12
CA ILE A 561 7.46 -16.25 -12.66
C ILE A 561 6.33 -16.65 -13.61
N ARG A 562 5.25 -17.19 -13.06
CA ARG A 562 4.05 -17.53 -13.81
C ARG A 562 2.88 -16.65 -13.40
N LEU A 563 2.27 -16.05 -14.39
CA LEU A 563 1.07 -15.23 -14.29
C LEU A 563 -0.12 -16.08 -14.75
N ASN A 564 -0.86 -16.68 -13.82
CA ASN A 564 -2.05 -17.48 -14.12
C ASN A 564 -3.25 -16.55 -14.33
N ILE A 565 -3.40 -16.04 -15.54
CA ILE A 565 -4.47 -15.09 -15.88
C ILE A 565 -5.81 -15.80 -15.89
N ILE A 566 -5.90 -16.97 -16.52
CA ILE A 566 -7.05 -17.86 -16.48
C ILE A 566 -6.54 -19.26 -16.15
N ASN A 567 -6.99 -19.86 -15.07
CA ASN A 567 -6.65 -21.23 -14.69
C ASN A 567 -7.87 -22.09 -14.32
N ASP A 568 -9.06 -21.59 -14.62
CA ASP A 568 -10.35 -22.29 -14.55
C ASP A 568 -11.20 -21.87 -15.74
N PRO A 569 -11.95 -22.79 -16.40
CA PRO A 569 -12.73 -22.47 -17.57
C PRO A 569 -13.71 -21.34 -17.35
N ILE A 570 -13.68 -20.36 -18.23
CA ILE A 570 -14.57 -19.19 -18.17
C ILE A 570 -14.89 -18.68 -19.58
N GLU A 571 -16.13 -18.24 -19.76
CA GLU A 571 -16.51 -17.53 -20.97
C GLU A 571 -15.97 -16.11 -20.96
N MET A 572 -15.21 -15.75 -21.98
CA MET A 572 -14.64 -14.43 -22.18
C MET A 572 -15.43 -13.69 -23.27
N PRO A 573 -15.61 -12.35 -23.14
CA PRO A 573 -16.35 -11.56 -24.13
C PRO A 573 -15.67 -11.53 -25.50
N LYS A 574 -16.35 -11.06 -26.52
CA LYS A 574 -15.82 -10.90 -27.88
C LYS A 574 -14.53 -10.10 -27.92
N GLU A 575 -14.47 -9.05 -27.12
CA GLU A 575 -13.33 -8.16 -27.06
C GLU A 575 -12.96 -7.89 -25.59
N PHE A 576 -11.68 -7.96 -25.29
CA PHE A 576 -11.15 -7.58 -23.97
C PHE A 576 -9.67 -7.23 -24.06
N LYS A 577 -9.17 -6.53 -23.05
CA LYS A 577 -7.77 -6.09 -23.00
C LYS A 577 -7.11 -6.53 -21.70
N ILE A 578 -5.89 -7.05 -21.81
CA ILE A 578 -5.01 -7.34 -20.69
C ILE A 578 -3.73 -6.54 -20.89
N SER A 579 -3.23 -5.93 -19.81
CA SER A 579 -1.99 -5.15 -19.88
C SER A 579 -1.12 -5.37 -18.66
N PHE A 580 0.19 -5.37 -18.86
CA PHE A 580 1.20 -5.45 -17.81
C PHE A 580 2.55 -4.93 -18.32
N GLY A 581 3.46 -4.68 -17.39
CA GLY A 581 4.79 -4.22 -17.72
C GLY A 581 5.90 -5.12 -17.19
N LEU A 582 7.07 -4.93 -17.78
CA LEU A 582 8.35 -5.51 -17.35
C LEU A 582 9.39 -4.38 -17.23
N MET A 583 10.24 -4.45 -16.23
CA MET A 583 11.32 -3.49 -16.09
C MET A 583 12.57 -4.15 -15.51
N ALA A 584 13.61 -4.27 -16.34
CA ALA A 584 14.88 -4.76 -15.88
C ALA A 584 15.64 -3.69 -15.08
N THR A 585 16.38 -4.12 -14.07
CA THR A 585 17.19 -3.26 -13.19
C THR A 585 18.68 -3.55 -13.33
N PRO A 586 19.56 -2.58 -13.02
CA PRO A 586 19.31 -1.24 -12.51
C PRO A 586 18.72 -0.31 -13.56
N VAL A 587 17.79 0.55 -13.13
CA VAL A 587 17.08 1.47 -14.05
C VAL A 587 17.87 2.72 -14.42
N ARG A 588 18.90 3.04 -13.65
CA ARG A 588 19.76 4.21 -13.83
C ARG A 588 21.15 3.98 -13.24
N PRO A 589 22.19 4.71 -13.65
CA PRO A 589 23.44 4.75 -12.90
C PRO A 589 23.24 5.42 -11.55
N ARG A 590 23.91 4.92 -10.54
CA ARG A 590 24.01 5.64 -9.26
C ARG A 590 24.79 6.94 -9.45
N PRO A 591 24.47 8.00 -8.69
CA PRO A 591 25.23 9.25 -8.75
C PRO A 591 26.72 9.00 -8.47
N LYS A 592 27.59 9.72 -9.17
CA LYS A 592 29.03 9.67 -8.86
C LYS A 592 29.26 10.00 -7.39
N LYS A 593 30.25 9.39 -6.76
CA LYS A 593 30.58 9.59 -5.33
C LYS A 593 29.40 9.29 -4.37
N TRP A 594 28.46 8.44 -4.77
CA TRP A 594 27.22 8.17 -4.03
C TRP A 594 27.45 7.70 -2.58
N ARG A 595 28.60 7.06 -2.28
CA ARG A 595 28.96 6.67 -0.92
C ARG A 595 29.31 7.85 -0.03
N GLY A 596 29.47 9.05 -0.59
CA GLY A 596 29.59 10.31 0.16
C GLY A 596 28.25 10.98 0.46
N TYR A 597 27.14 10.52 -0.15
CA TYR A 597 25.81 11.04 0.10
C TYR A 597 25.26 10.48 1.41
N GLY A 598 24.53 11.26 2.15
CA GLY A 598 23.65 10.74 3.20
C GLY A 598 24.24 10.58 4.59
N ASN A 599 25.42 11.05 4.87
CA ASN A 599 25.88 11.11 6.24
C ASN A 599 25.48 12.42 6.92
N ASN A 600 24.60 12.32 7.92
CA ASN A 600 24.23 13.41 8.83
C ASN A 600 25.42 13.84 9.70
N ASN A 601 26.52 14.14 9.08
CA ASN A 601 27.62 14.71 9.81
C ASN A 601 27.62 16.22 9.61
N PRO A 602 27.16 17.01 10.60
CA PRO A 602 27.22 18.46 10.53
C PRO A 602 28.63 18.99 10.32
N TYR A 603 29.68 18.17 10.56
CA TYR A 603 31.07 18.55 10.38
C TYR A 603 31.61 18.34 8.94
N ARG A 604 30.82 17.77 8.03
CA ARG A 604 31.13 17.69 6.60
C ARG A 604 30.77 18.95 5.81
N MET A 605 30.30 19.97 6.46
CA MET A 605 29.72 21.18 5.86
C MET A 605 30.67 22.05 5.04
N GLY A 606 31.91 21.76 5.00
CA GLY A 606 32.90 22.47 4.15
C GLY A 606 33.09 21.90 2.76
N ARG A 607 32.35 20.80 2.39
CA ARG A 607 32.52 20.16 1.08
C ARG A 607 31.26 20.32 0.25
N PRO A 608 31.28 21.23 -0.76
CA PRO A 608 30.09 21.45 -1.63
C PRO A 608 29.68 20.24 -2.47
N GLU A 609 30.52 19.20 -2.49
CA GLU A 609 30.30 17.98 -3.25
C GLU A 609 29.56 16.88 -2.48
N ILE A 610 29.36 17.06 -1.19
CA ILE A 610 28.71 16.08 -0.32
C ILE A 610 27.35 16.62 0.09
N PHE A 611 26.34 16.04 -0.50
CA PHE A 611 24.97 16.30 -0.14
C PHE A 611 24.70 15.81 1.29
N THR A 612 24.36 16.75 2.17
CA THR A 612 23.84 16.42 3.50
C THR A 612 22.32 16.51 3.46
N PRO A 613 21.61 15.40 3.41
CA PRO A 613 20.17 15.41 3.21
C PRO A 613 19.34 15.91 4.40
N MET A 614 19.93 16.44 5.44
CA MET A 614 19.13 16.85 6.60
C MET A 614 19.74 17.97 7.40
N ALA A 615 19.56 19.17 6.92
CA ALA A 615 19.42 20.27 7.83
C ALA A 615 17.91 20.51 8.02
N LEU A 616 17.32 19.68 8.79
CA LEU A 616 15.91 19.74 9.03
C LEU A 616 15.61 20.62 10.19
N ASP A 617 14.87 21.66 9.88
CA ASP A 617 13.91 22.17 10.82
C ASP A 617 12.50 21.79 10.39
N TYR A 618 11.86 21.14 11.30
CA TYR A 618 10.62 20.44 11.17
C TYR A 618 9.46 21.36 10.86
N SER A 619 8.89 21.22 9.67
CA SER A 619 7.46 21.26 9.60
C SER A 619 6.95 19.97 8.96
N TRP A 620 6.86 18.93 9.74
CA TRP A 620 6.27 17.64 9.39
C TRP A 620 4.83 17.76 8.83
N TRP A 621 4.29 18.95 8.82
CA TRP A 621 2.87 19.25 8.74
C TRP A 621 2.48 20.09 7.53
N SER A 622 3.41 20.61 6.75
CA SER A 622 3.05 21.41 5.62
C SER A 622 3.04 20.60 4.33
N ILE A 623 1.95 20.72 3.65
CA ILE A 623 1.57 19.96 2.48
C ILE A 623 1.88 20.73 1.22
N THR A 624 1.97 22.04 1.33
CA THR A 624 2.21 22.95 0.23
C THR A 624 3.52 23.68 0.41
N PRO A 625 4.24 24.01 -0.66
CA PRO A 625 5.41 24.87 -0.60
C PRO A 625 5.15 26.19 0.13
N GLY A 626 3.97 26.77 -0.04
CA GLY A 626 3.57 28.00 0.63
C GLY A 626 3.53 27.92 2.16
N ALA A 627 3.20 26.77 2.71
CA ALA A 627 3.20 26.55 4.17
C ALA A 627 4.60 26.35 4.75
N LEU A 628 5.60 26.01 3.92
CA LEU A 628 7.01 25.88 4.31
C LEU A 628 7.78 27.20 4.27
N ILE A 629 7.31 28.15 3.51
CA ILE A 629 7.95 29.44 3.27
C ILE A 629 8.30 30.17 4.57
N PRO A 630 7.40 30.35 5.55
CA PRO A 630 7.73 31.04 6.78
C PRO A 630 8.91 30.43 7.53
N ASN A 631 9.00 29.10 7.55
CA ASN A 631 10.07 28.41 8.26
C ASN A 631 11.39 28.43 7.49
N TYR A 632 11.33 28.48 6.14
CA TYR A 632 12.53 28.60 5.31
C TYR A 632 13.14 30.00 5.39
N GLU A 633 12.33 31.02 5.52
CA GLU A 633 12.77 32.42 5.65
C GLU A 633 13.27 32.74 7.04
N ASP A 634 12.92 31.99 8.07
CA ASP A 634 13.41 32.19 9.42
C ASP A 634 14.92 31.85 9.49
N LYS A 635 15.75 32.90 9.54
CA LYS A 635 17.22 32.78 9.61
C LYS A 635 17.72 32.03 10.84
N LYS A 636 16.95 31.90 11.92
CA LYS A 636 17.28 31.12 13.11
C LYS A 636 17.34 29.61 12.80
N HIS A 637 16.64 29.17 11.80
CA HIS A 637 16.57 27.78 11.38
C HIS A 637 17.55 27.42 10.27
N ARG A 638 18.28 28.41 9.70
CA ARG A 638 19.34 28.15 8.72
C ARG A 638 20.62 27.64 9.40
N ARG A 639 20.57 26.44 9.94
CA ARG A 639 21.80 25.76 10.40
C ARG A 639 22.73 25.42 9.23
N TYR A 640 22.23 25.44 7.99
CA TYR A 640 22.96 25.00 6.82
C TYR A 640 22.62 25.87 5.61
N PRO A 641 23.56 26.19 4.75
CA PRO A 641 23.40 27.18 3.69
C PRO A 641 22.37 26.80 2.61
N LYS A 642 22.08 25.51 2.42
CA LYS A 642 21.13 25.02 1.42
C LYS A 642 20.48 23.73 1.88
N PRO A 643 19.47 23.77 2.75
CA PRO A 643 18.80 22.56 3.23
C PRO A 643 18.01 21.90 2.11
N MET A 644 18.06 20.57 2.08
CA MET A 644 17.05 19.79 1.37
C MET A 644 15.73 19.96 2.10
N LEU A 645 14.78 20.55 1.45
CA LEU A 645 13.46 20.73 2.03
C LEU A 645 12.71 19.40 2.09
N TRP A 646 12.26 19.09 3.26
CA TRP A 646 11.31 18.03 3.51
C TRP A 646 9.93 18.48 3.05
N LEU A 647 9.58 18.19 1.81
CA LEU A 647 8.20 18.16 1.43
C LEU A 647 7.70 16.75 1.73
N PRO A 648 6.88 16.56 2.76
CA PRO A 648 6.19 15.29 2.93
C PRO A 648 5.23 15.16 1.77
N PHE A 649 5.69 14.63 0.65
CA PHE A 649 4.80 14.11 -0.34
C PHE A 649 4.20 12.86 0.23
N THR A 650 2.98 12.97 0.56
CA THR A 650 2.20 11.88 1.05
C THR A 650 1.13 11.52 0.04
N SER A 651 1.52 10.89 -1.06
CA SER A 651 0.54 10.05 -1.75
C SER A 651 0.07 8.91 -0.85
N GLY A 652 0.85 8.61 0.14
CA GLY A 652 0.55 7.50 1.04
C GLY A 652 0.04 7.88 2.39
N THR A 653 0.43 8.98 2.92
CA THR A 653 -0.03 9.43 4.22
C THR A 653 0.11 10.93 4.27
N PHE A 654 -0.97 11.60 3.99
CA PHE A 654 -1.17 12.83 4.69
C PHE A 654 -1.15 12.46 6.17
N ARG A 655 0.02 12.50 6.78
CA ARG A 655 0.09 12.37 8.24
C ARG A 655 -0.86 13.40 8.87
N GLY A 656 -1.03 14.56 8.23
CA GLY A 656 -2.05 15.53 8.57
C GLY A 656 -3.47 14.96 8.50
N ALA A 657 -3.89 14.39 7.38
CA ALA A 657 -5.22 13.78 7.26
C ALA A 657 -5.40 12.57 8.18
N ARG A 658 -4.34 11.83 8.41
CA ARG A 658 -4.32 10.74 9.38
C ARG A 658 -4.56 11.20 10.82
N TYR A 659 -4.12 12.41 11.18
CA TYR A 659 -4.22 12.93 12.54
C TYR A 659 -5.33 13.95 12.74
N PHE A 660 -5.81 14.60 11.66
CA PHE A 660 -6.71 15.73 11.75
C PHE A 660 -8.08 15.51 11.12
N GLY A 661 -8.26 14.46 10.30
CA GLY A 661 -9.50 14.20 9.58
C GLY A 661 -9.70 15.11 8.37
N GLU A 662 -10.75 14.85 7.61
CA GLU A 662 -11.03 15.55 6.35
C GLU A 662 -11.24 17.06 6.53
N LYS A 663 -11.82 17.49 7.66
CA LYS A 663 -12.01 18.92 7.98
C LYS A 663 -10.71 19.71 8.04
N ASP A 664 -9.61 19.08 8.42
CA ASP A 664 -8.32 19.75 8.49
C ASP A 664 -7.61 19.73 7.13
N LEU A 665 -7.94 18.79 6.24
CA LEU A 665 -7.51 18.84 4.85
C LEU A 665 -8.00 20.08 4.13
N TYR A 666 -9.23 20.53 4.38
CA TYR A 666 -9.76 21.76 3.80
C TYR A 666 -8.96 23.00 4.18
N LYS A 667 -8.28 23.00 5.32
CA LYS A 667 -7.42 24.11 5.76
C LYS A 667 -6.04 24.05 5.11
N LEU A 668 -5.52 22.84 4.96
CA LEU A 668 -4.15 22.60 4.46
C LEU A 668 -4.08 22.57 2.94
N LEU A 669 -5.16 22.18 2.30
CA LEU A 669 -5.30 22.04 0.86
C LEU A 669 -6.68 22.58 0.46
N PRO A 670 -6.82 23.91 0.32
CA PRO A 670 -8.12 24.55 0.07
C PRO A 670 -8.86 23.98 -1.12
N GLU A 671 -8.14 23.57 -2.17
CA GLU A 671 -8.70 22.96 -3.38
C GLU A 671 -9.28 21.55 -3.16
N TRP A 672 -8.99 20.93 -1.99
CA TRP A 672 -9.57 19.62 -1.66
C TRP A 672 -11.09 19.62 -1.78
N LYS A 673 -11.74 20.74 -1.44
CA LYS A 673 -13.20 20.88 -1.54
C LYS A 673 -13.71 20.61 -2.96
N GLN A 674 -13.00 21.09 -3.98
CA GLN A 674 -13.41 20.95 -5.38
C GLN A 674 -12.81 19.71 -6.06
N PHE A 675 -11.63 19.24 -5.63
CA PHE A 675 -10.87 18.21 -6.31
C PHE A 675 -10.80 16.87 -5.56
N ALA A 676 -11.39 16.77 -4.37
CA ALA A 676 -11.40 15.52 -3.60
C ALA A 676 -11.87 14.28 -4.40
N PRO A 677 -12.90 14.36 -5.28
CA PRO A 677 -13.31 13.23 -6.10
C PRO A 677 -12.19 12.64 -6.97
N GLU A 678 -11.28 13.50 -7.47
CA GLU A 678 -10.14 13.08 -8.30
C GLU A 678 -8.90 12.72 -7.49
N TRP A 679 -8.71 13.32 -6.31
CA TRP A 679 -7.46 13.24 -5.57
C TRP A 679 -7.45 12.17 -4.50
N ARG A 680 -8.60 11.82 -3.94
CA ARG A 680 -8.67 10.80 -2.90
C ARG A 680 -8.59 9.39 -3.46
N ASN A 681 -7.96 8.49 -2.72
CA ASN A 681 -8.07 7.07 -3.00
C ASN A 681 -9.51 6.59 -2.76
N VAL A 682 -9.97 5.69 -3.60
CA VAL A 682 -11.27 5.01 -3.47
C VAL A 682 -11.02 3.51 -3.61
N PRO A 683 -11.40 2.69 -2.67
CA PRO A 683 -12.04 3.02 -1.39
C PRO A 683 -11.09 3.71 -0.40
N VAL A 684 -11.62 4.61 0.39
CA VAL A 684 -10.88 5.33 1.44
C VAL A 684 -10.36 4.34 2.47
N ARG A 685 -9.11 4.49 2.88
CA ARG A 685 -8.53 3.67 3.96
C ARG A 685 -8.92 4.21 5.33
N VAL A 686 -9.20 3.29 6.25
CA VAL A 686 -9.40 3.62 7.67
C VAL A 686 -8.20 3.14 8.46
N ASP A 687 -7.60 4.01 9.24
CA ASP A 687 -6.65 3.61 10.26
C ASP A 687 -7.40 3.42 11.59
N LEU A 688 -7.54 2.17 11.98
CA LEU A 688 -8.21 1.81 13.24
C LEU A 688 -7.50 2.33 14.50
N ARG A 689 -6.29 2.85 14.37
CA ARG A 689 -5.54 3.49 15.44
C ARG A 689 -5.86 4.97 15.59
N SER A 690 -6.55 5.54 14.63
CA SER A 690 -6.99 6.93 14.69
C SER A 690 -8.21 7.07 15.61
N LYS A 691 -8.43 8.29 16.11
CA LYS A 691 -9.59 8.61 16.96
C LYS A 691 -10.89 8.32 16.21
N PRO A 692 -11.98 7.94 16.91
CA PRO A 692 -13.29 7.75 16.29
C PRO A 692 -13.68 8.93 15.42
N GLY A 693 -14.15 8.64 14.20
CA GLY A 693 -14.54 9.68 13.24
C GLY A 693 -13.42 10.21 12.36
N TRP A 694 -12.23 9.62 12.42
CA TRP A 694 -11.10 10.02 11.57
C TRP A 694 -11.00 9.11 10.35
N ASN A 695 -11.31 9.65 9.20
CA ASN A 695 -11.14 8.99 7.91
C ASN A 695 -9.75 9.35 7.36
N GLU A 696 -8.97 8.37 6.98
CA GLU A 696 -7.70 8.59 6.31
C GLU A 696 -7.94 8.71 4.80
N ALA A 697 -8.18 9.93 4.34
CA ALA A 697 -8.11 10.20 2.90
C ALA A 697 -6.64 10.20 2.47
N ARG A 698 -6.32 9.46 1.40
CA ARG A 698 -5.01 9.43 0.78
C ARG A 698 -5.09 10.00 -0.60
N ILE A 699 -4.04 10.70 -1.01
CA ILE A 699 -3.97 11.30 -2.32
C ILE A 699 -3.40 10.31 -3.32
N ILE A 700 -4.03 10.22 -4.47
CA ILE A 700 -3.54 9.50 -5.63
C ILE A 700 -2.98 10.50 -6.66
N PRO A 701 -1.99 10.12 -7.46
CA PRO A 701 -1.40 10.97 -8.48
C PRO A 701 -2.31 11.10 -9.72
N SER A 702 -3.53 11.61 -9.53
CA SER A 702 -4.42 11.91 -10.65
C SER A 702 -3.83 12.99 -11.55
N LYS A 703 -4.40 13.17 -12.74
CA LYS A 703 -3.93 14.16 -13.72
C LYS A 703 -3.93 15.58 -13.12
N SER A 704 -5.03 15.99 -12.49
CA SER A 704 -5.13 17.32 -11.89
C SER A 704 -4.19 17.49 -10.69
N TYR A 705 -4.06 16.46 -9.84
CA TYR A 705 -3.10 16.51 -8.74
C TYR A 705 -1.65 16.61 -9.23
N THR A 706 -1.31 15.85 -10.26
CA THR A 706 0.03 15.92 -10.89
C THR A 706 0.32 17.30 -11.45
N GLN A 707 -0.67 17.96 -12.07
CA GLN A 707 -0.55 19.32 -12.58
C GLN A 707 -0.35 20.33 -11.45
N LYS A 708 -1.19 20.25 -10.40
CA LYS A 708 -1.06 21.11 -9.23
C LYS A 708 0.31 20.97 -8.59
N TYR A 709 0.74 19.75 -8.31
CA TYR A 709 2.01 19.49 -7.65
C TYR A 709 3.21 19.94 -8.52
N ALA A 710 3.16 19.70 -9.82
CA ALA A 710 4.19 20.18 -10.74
C ALA A 710 4.29 21.71 -10.76
N TRP A 711 3.15 22.40 -10.71
CA TRP A 711 3.11 23.86 -10.57
C TRP A 711 3.74 24.33 -9.26
N GLU A 712 3.39 23.72 -8.14
CA GLU A 712 3.95 24.05 -6.82
C GLU A 712 5.47 23.77 -6.75
N VAL A 713 5.93 22.65 -7.27
CA VAL A 713 7.36 22.32 -7.35
C VAL A 713 8.10 23.34 -8.20
N ASN A 714 7.53 23.73 -9.36
CA ASN A 714 8.13 24.75 -10.23
C ASN A 714 8.29 26.09 -9.51
N GLU A 715 7.23 26.59 -8.86
CA GLU A 715 7.27 27.84 -8.09
C GLU A 715 8.23 27.74 -6.90
N PHE A 716 8.24 26.60 -6.23
CA PHE A 716 9.13 26.37 -5.11
C PHE A 716 10.61 26.41 -5.51
N PHE A 717 11.03 25.70 -6.55
CA PHE A 717 12.40 25.71 -7.02
C PHE A 717 12.82 27.05 -7.65
N LYS A 718 11.89 27.76 -8.28
CA LYS A 718 12.11 29.10 -8.83
C LYS A 718 12.41 30.13 -7.74
N ASN A 719 11.72 30.05 -6.60
CA ASN A 719 11.79 31.06 -5.55
C ASN A 719 12.77 30.73 -4.43
N TYR A 720 13.07 29.43 -4.14
CA TYR A 720 13.77 29.02 -2.92
C TYR A 720 15.05 28.20 -3.11
N ASP A 721 15.33 27.70 -4.31
CA ASP A 721 16.56 26.98 -4.65
C ASP A 721 16.95 25.84 -3.69
N PRO A 722 16.07 24.86 -3.41
CA PRO A 722 16.37 23.72 -2.55
C PRO A 722 17.31 22.71 -3.23
N ASP A 723 17.97 21.85 -2.44
CA ASP A 723 18.87 20.82 -2.97
C ASP A 723 18.15 19.55 -3.44
N GLY A 724 16.87 19.39 -3.11
CA GLY A 724 16.09 18.24 -3.51
C GLY A 724 14.78 18.07 -2.76
N LEU A 725 14.16 16.91 -2.93
CA LEU A 725 12.87 16.57 -2.31
C LEU A 725 12.93 15.19 -1.63
N TYR A 726 12.21 15.07 -0.53
CA TYR A 726 11.98 13.81 0.16
C TYR A 726 10.49 13.45 0.11
N PHE A 727 10.19 12.21 -0.23
CA PHE A 727 8.85 11.68 -0.31
C PHE A 727 8.62 10.60 0.74
N ASP A 728 7.78 10.88 1.74
CA ASP A 728 7.45 9.93 2.80
C ASP A 728 6.24 9.06 2.41
N GLY A 729 6.41 7.73 2.46
CA GLY A 729 5.36 6.77 2.14
C GLY A 729 5.12 6.58 0.63
N TYR A 730 6.05 7.00 -0.22
CA TYR A 730 5.93 6.89 -1.69
C TYR A 730 7.06 6.02 -2.30
N PRO A 731 6.82 5.18 -3.35
CA PRO A 731 5.50 4.90 -3.94
C PRO A 731 4.54 4.29 -2.92
N SER A 732 3.27 4.60 -3.10
CA SER A 732 2.23 4.07 -2.24
C SER A 732 1.59 2.83 -2.86
N LYS A 733 0.95 2.06 -2.01
CA LYS A 733 0.14 0.90 -2.36
C LYS A 733 -1.34 1.24 -2.42
N ASP A 734 -1.65 2.51 -2.55
CA ASP A 734 -3.03 2.98 -2.64
C ASP A 734 -3.62 2.64 -4.00
N ILE A 735 -4.90 2.41 -4.00
CA ILE A 735 -5.69 2.04 -5.16
C ILE A 735 -6.83 3.03 -5.31
N SER A 736 -7.38 3.11 -6.51
CA SER A 736 -8.58 3.92 -6.73
C SER A 736 -9.54 3.25 -7.71
N SER A 737 -10.82 3.39 -7.41
CA SER A 737 -11.94 3.00 -8.27
C SER A 737 -12.69 4.21 -8.83
N ALA A 738 -12.09 5.40 -8.79
CA ALA A 738 -12.67 6.63 -9.32
C ALA A 738 -12.60 6.62 -10.86
N LEU A 739 -13.62 6.03 -11.53
CA LEU A 739 -13.65 5.87 -12.98
C LEU A 739 -13.52 7.20 -13.71
N ASN A 740 -14.20 8.23 -13.22
CA ASN A 740 -14.15 9.58 -13.80
C ASN A 740 -12.79 10.29 -13.61
N ALA A 741 -11.95 9.80 -12.71
CA ALA A 741 -10.56 10.25 -12.57
C ALA A 741 -9.57 9.39 -13.38
N GLY A 742 -10.06 8.38 -14.11
CA GLY A 742 -9.26 7.46 -14.92
C GLY A 742 -8.70 6.26 -14.16
N PHE A 743 -9.28 5.93 -13.00
CA PHE A 743 -8.88 4.79 -12.18
C PHE A 743 -10.03 3.81 -11.98
N GLY A 744 -9.69 2.53 -11.79
CA GLY A 744 -10.68 1.50 -11.64
C GLY A 744 -11.13 0.91 -12.98
N TYR A 745 -11.94 -0.12 -12.89
CA TYR A 745 -12.57 -0.78 -14.03
C TYR A 745 -13.92 -1.39 -13.61
N ILE A 746 -14.78 -1.64 -14.59
CA ILE A 746 -16.03 -2.36 -14.40
C ILE A 746 -15.75 -3.85 -14.62
N ASP A 747 -15.99 -4.66 -13.59
CA ASP A 747 -15.84 -6.11 -13.63
C ASP A 747 -17.02 -6.77 -14.33
N ARG A 748 -16.95 -8.07 -14.62
CA ARG A 748 -17.97 -8.87 -15.31
C ARG A 748 -19.33 -8.85 -14.63
N ASP A 749 -19.35 -8.72 -13.31
CA ASP A 749 -20.56 -8.63 -12.50
C ASP A 749 -21.14 -7.21 -12.42
N GLY A 750 -20.62 -6.27 -13.21
CA GLY A 750 -21.00 -4.86 -13.21
C GLY A 750 -20.42 -4.05 -12.03
N SER A 751 -19.71 -4.67 -11.10
CA SER A 751 -19.12 -3.97 -9.96
C SER A 751 -17.87 -3.19 -10.34
N VAL A 752 -17.71 -1.99 -9.77
CA VAL A 752 -16.48 -1.20 -9.96
C VAL A 752 -15.36 -1.74 -9.09
N LYS A 753 -14.22 -2.04 -9.69
CA LYS A 753 -12.99 -2.50 -9.03
C LYS A 753 -11.91 -1.43 -9.09
N PRO A 754 -11.07 -1.35 -8.07
CA PRO A 754 -9.96 -0.40 -8.06
C PRO A 754 -8.77 -0.88 -8.88
N THR A 755 -7.98 0.08 -9.38
CA THR A 755 -6.66 -0.12 -9.98
C THR A 755 -5.56 0.49 -9.12
N TRP A 756 -4.31 0.02 -9.34
CA TRP A 756 -3.10 0.64 -8.79
C TRP A 756 -2.63 1.73 -9.77
N PRO A 757 -2.48 2.99 -9.34
CA PRO A 757 -2.11 4.10 -10.24
C PRO A 757 -0.60 4.12 -10.53
N ILE A 758 -0.05 3.04 -11.10
CA ILE A 758 1.39 2.88 -11.35
C ILE A 758 1.87 3.83 -12.44
N LEU A 759 1.19 3.84 -13.60
CA LEU A 759 1.56 4.70 -14.71
C LEU A 759 1.35 6.19 -14.38
N ALA A 760 0.27 6.49 -13.65
CA ALA A 760 0.03 7.85 -13.17
C ALA A 760 1.09 8.28 -12.15
N GLY A 761 1.47 7.40 -11.22
CA GLY A 761 2.55 7.63 -10.26
C GLY A 761 3.91 7.80 -10.92
N ARG A 762 4.16 7.04 -11.99
CA ARG A 762 5.36 7.19 -12.82
C ARG A 762 5.40 8.55 -13.52
N GLU A 763 4.32 8.97 -14.17
CA GLU A 763 4.24 10.28 -14.82
C GLU A 763 4.42 11.42 -13.82
N PHE A 764 3.82 11.31 -12.65
CA PHE A 764 4.00 12.23 -11.55
C PHE A 764 5.49 12.37 -11.18
N MET A 765 6.19 11.26 -10.92
CA MET A 765 7.61 11.27 -10.56
C MET A 765 8.50 11.78 -11.70
N ARG A 766 8.17 11.43 -12.96
CA ARG A 766 8.90 11.90 -14.13
C ARG A 766 8.83 13.42 -14.25
N ARG A 767 7.65 14.02 -14.07
CA ARG A 767 7.46 15.48 -14.12
C ARG A 767 8.22 16.19 -13.00
N VAL A 768 8.14 15.65 -11.78
CA VAL A 768 8.89 16.17 -10.63
C VAL A 768 10.39 16.10 -10.89
N TYR A 769 10.88 14.97 -11.39
CA TYR A 769 12.29 14.79 -11.73
C TYR A 769 12.75 15.79 -12.81
N ALA A 770 11.95 15.97 -13.85
CA ALA A 770 12.24 16.93 -14.92
C ALA A 770 12.37 18.38 -14.40
N LEU A 771 11.47 18.77 -13.51
CA LEU A 771 11.51 20.11 -12.90
C LEU A 771 12.73 20.29 -12.00
N ILE A 772 13.02 19.31 -11.14
CA ILE A 772 14.20 19.36 -10.28
C ILE A 772 15.48 19.41 -11.13
N SER A 773 15.58 18.58 -12.16
CA SER A 773 16.74 18.54 -13.05
C SER A 773 16.94 19.86 -13.80
N LYS A 774 15.85 20.56 -14.13
CA LYS A 774 15.88 21.89 -14.76
C LYS A 774 16.52 22.95 -13.86
N TYR A 775 16.11 22.99 -12.59
CA TYR A 775 16.60 24.01 -11.64
C TYR A 775 17.85 23.56 -10.89
N ARG A 776 18.01 22.27 -10.67
CA ARG A 776 19.07 21.63 -9.91
C ARG A 776 19.56 20.36 -10.60
N PRO A 777 20.52 20.44 -11.54
CA PRO A 777 21.03 19.26 -12.26
C PRO A 777 21.57 18.15 -11.35
N ASN A 778 22.08 18.52 -10.17
CA ASN A 778 22.56 17.58 -9.14
C ASN A 778 21.54 17.41 -7.99
N GLY A 779 20.32 17.86 -8.16
CA GLY A 779 19.25 17.73 -7.15
C GLY A 779 18.91 16.29 -6.86
N VAL A 780 18.60 15.98 -5.61
CA VAL A 780 18.34 14.60 -5.15
C VAL A 780 16.85 14.42 -4.80
N ILE A 781 16.28 13.34 -5.30
CA ILE A 781 14.98 12.85 -4.86
C ILE A 781 15.21 11.60 -4.02
N MET A 782 14.73 11.65 -2.78
CA MET A 782 14.76 10.53 -1.86
C MET A 782 13.36 10.00 -1.60
N LEU A 783 13.16 8.70 -1.70
CA LEU A 783 11.89 8.04 -1.44
C LEU A 783 11.95 7.25 -0.13
N HIS A 784 10.87 7.30 0.63
CA HIS A 784 10.63 6.44 1.79
C HIS A 784 9.42 5.53 1.50
N PRO A 785 9.62 4.39 0.84
CA PRO A 785 8.54 3.60 0.26
C PRO A 785 7.71 2.80 1.28
N SER A 786 8.10 2.74 2.54
CA SER A 786 7.33 2.10 3.64
C SER A 786 6.69 0.75 3.30
N ASN A 787 7.41 -0.15 2.63
CA ASN A 787 7.01 -1.49 2.19
C ASN A 787 6.42 -1.60 0.76
N CYS A 788 6.75 -0.71 -0.13
CA CYS A 788 6.35 -0.79 -1.52
C CYS A 788 7.53 -0.46 -2.44
N LEU A 789 7.89 -1.38 -3.33
CA LEU A 789 8.95 -1.19 -4.33
C LEU A 789 8.33 -1.33 -5.71
N ILE A 790 7.88 -0.23 -6.28
CA ILE A 790 7.34 -0.18 -7.65
C ILE A 790 8.39 0.50 -8.51
N VAL A 791 9.21 -0.30 -9.19
CA VAL A 791 10.38 0.16 -9.93
C VAL A 791 10.06 1.22 -10.98
N PRO A 792 9.01 1.10 -11.81
CA PRO A 792 8.69 2.12 -12.81
C PRO A 792 8.36 3.50 -12.19
N VAL A 793 7.80 3.55 -10.99
CA VAL A 793 7.57 4.79 -10.26
C VAL A 793 8.88 5.33 -9.65
N MET A 794 9.69 4.43 -9.11
CA MET A 794 10.95 4.75 -8.43
C MET A 794 12.07 5.15 -9.40
N SER A 795 11.95 4.81 -10.67
CA SER A 795 12.95 5.09 -11.72
C SER A 795 13.46 6.55 -11.67
N PHE A 796 12.56 7.49 -11.40
CA PHE A 796 12.86 8.93 -11.34
C PHE A 796 13.23 9.41 -9.94
N SER A 797 13.99 8.60 -9.19
CA SER A 797 14.54 8.99 -7.88
C SER A 797 16.00 8.57 -7.72
N HIS A 798 16.66 9.04 -6.68
CA HIS A 798 18.10 8.84 -6.49
C HIS A 798 18.41 7.93 -5.31
N SER A 799 17.64 8.04 -4.25
CA SER A 799 17.88 7.34 -3.00
C SER A 799 16.60 6.74 -2.43
N ILE A 800 16.76 5.60 -1.78
CA ILE A 800 15.69 4.93 -1.05
C ILE A 800 16.07 4.92 0.42
N TYR A 801 15.23 5.55 1.23
CA TYR A 801 15.31 5.61 2.68
C TYR A 801 14.30 4.65 3.29
N ASP A 802 14.75 3.75 4.14
CA ASP A 802 13.88 2.77 4.77
C ASP A 802 14.44 2.33 6.13
N GLY A 803 13.70 1.50 6.86
CA GLY A 803 14.15 0.96 8.14
C GLY A 803 13.22 1.25 9.30
N GLU A 804 12.24 2.12 9.14
CA GLU A 804 11.26 2.46 10.19
C GLU A 804 10.53 1.22 10.73
N PHE A 805 10.26 0.24 9.86
CA PHE A 805 9.63 -1.04 10.25
C PHE A 805 10.43 -1.83 11.30
N MET A 806 11.73 -1.59 11.43
CA MET A 806 12.56 -2.24 12.45
C MET A 806 12.15 -1.87 13.87
N GLY A 807 11.52 -0.70 14.04
CA GLY A 807 10.98 -0.24 15.31
C GLY A 807 9.62 -0.86 15.70
N TRP A 808 8.92 -1.49 14.78
CA TRP A 808 7.49 -1.79 14.91
C TRP A 808 7.13 -3.28 14.93
N SER A 809 8.11 -4.18 14.85
CA SER A 809 7.89 -5.61 14.61
C SER A 809 8.54 -6.51 15.65
N ASP A 810 8.41 -7.83 15.44
CA ASP A 810 9.15 -8.87 16.16
C ASP A 810 10.66 -8.65 16.14
N ILE A 811 11.16 -7.90 15.14
CA ILE A 811 12.56 -7.46 15.07
C ILE A 811 12.91 -6.67 16.32
N ARG A 812 12.06 -5.68 16.70
CA ARG A 812 12.25 -4.90 17.92
C ARG A 812 12.24 -5.78 19.18
N ALA A 813 11.31 -6.73 19.27
CA ALA A 813 11.23 -7.65 20.39
C ALA A 813 12.46 -8.55 20.46
N LYS A 814 12.93 -9.07 19.33
CA LYS A 814 14.15 -9.87 19.24
C LYS A 814 15.39 -9.03 19.59
N MET A 815 15.51 -7.80 19.07
CA MET A 815 16.60 -6.91 19.41
C MET A 815 16.66 -6.53 20.89
N LYS A 816 15.48 -6.37 21.54
CA LYS A 816 15.42 -6.10 22.98
C LYS A 816 15.89 -7.30 23.82
N LYS A 817 15.62 -8.52 23.39
CA LYS A 817 15.99 -9.74 24.11
C LYS A 817 17.41 -10.22 23.85
N GLY A 818 17.89 -10.07 22.62
CA GLY A 818 19.17 -10.66 22.17
C GLY A 818 20.12 -9.70 21.45
N GLY A 819 19.94 -8.38 21.59
CA GLY A 819 20.77 -7.38 20.91
C GLY A 819 20.45 -7.23 19.42
N LEU A 820 21.15 -6.33 18.75
CA LEU A 820 20.92 -5.95 17.36
C LEU A 820 20.86 -7.15 16.42
N ARG A 821 21.78 -8.06 16.54
CA ARG A 821 21.91 -9.25 15.66
C ARG A 821 20.78 -10.25 15.80
N ALA A 822 20.09 -10.31 16.94
CA ALA A 822 18.92 -11.15 17.12
C ALA A 822 17.75 -10.71 16.25
N GLY A 823 17.70 -9.43 15.91
CA GLY A 823 16.67 -8.87 15.00
C GLY A 823 17.15 -8.72 13.56
N LEU A 824 18.44 -8.44 13.36
CA LEU A 824 19.03 -8.11 12.06
C LEU A 824 20.30 -8.94 11.81
N SER A 825 20.18 -10.07 11.15
CA SER A 825 21.32 -10.79 10.58
C SER A 825 21.86 -10.04 9.35
N ASP A 826 23.12 -10.31 8.97
CA ASP A 826 23.71 -9.75 7.75
C ASP A 826 22.89 -10.10 6.52
N ASP A 827 22.49 -11.37 6.40
CA ASP A 827 21.67 -11.84 5.30
C ASP A 827 20.31 -11.12 5.23
N LYS A 828 19.74 -10.77 6.38
CA LYS A 828 18.52 -9.98 6.44
C LYS A 828 18.72 -8.55 5.98
N LEU A 829 19.80 -7.91 6.38
CA LEU A 829 20.16 -6.57 5.88
C LEU A 829 20.37 -6.60 4.36
N ARG A 830 21.07 -7.60 3.85
CA ARG A 830 21.29 -7.79 2.43
C ARG A 830 19.97 -7.88 1.66
N VAL A 831 19.04 -8.74 2.11
CA VAL A 831 17.73 -8.91 1.46
C VAL A 831 16.90 -7.64 1.48
N ILE A 832 16.84 -6.97 2.62
CA ILE A 832 15.92 -5.82 2.81
C ILE A 832 16.45 -4.57 2.12
N PHE A 833 17.78 -4.36 2.10
CA PHE A 833 18.39 -3.13 1.61
C PHE A 833 19.18 -3.31 0.30
N SER A 834 18.83 -4.31 -0.52
CA SER A 834 19.45 -4.57 -1.82
C SER A 834 19.13 -3.53 -2.91
N TYR A 835 18.86 -2.29 -2.55
CA TYR A 835 18.42 -1.22 -3.47
C TYR A 835 19.47 -0.81 -4.50
N LYS A 836 20.72 -1.23 -4.33
CA LYS A 836 21.80 -0.99 -5.29
C LYS A 836 21.47 -1.59 -6.67
N MET A 837 20.84 -2.75 -6.69
CA MET A 837 20.40 -3.41 -7.93
C MET A 837 19.31 -2.64 -8.67
N LEU A 838 18.64 -1.67 -8.03
CA LEU A 838 17.73 -0.75 -8.67
C LEU A 838 18.43 0.45 -9.31
N GLY A 839 19.68 0.71 -8.97
CA GLY A 839 20.42 1.92 -9.35
C GLY A 839 20.28 3.06 -8.34
N HIS A 840 19.78 2.77 -7.13
CA HIS A 840 19.53 3.74 -6.08
C HIS A 840 20.57 3.68 -4.96
N ILE A 841 20.69 4.78 -4.23
CA ILE A 841 21.48 4.85 -3.00
C ILE A 841 20.67 4.21 -1.89
N PRO A 842 21.14 3.08 -1.31
CA PRO A 842 20.43 2.44 -0.21
C PRO A 842 20.69 3.17 1.10
N THR A 843 19.65 3.70 1.73
CA THR A 843 19.76 4.45 2.98
C THR A 843 18.84 3.84 4.05
N ILE A 844 19.40 3.64 5.25
CA ILE A 844 18.69 3.03 6.37
C ILE A 844 18.47 4.03 7.52
N ASP A 845 17.26 4.03 8.09
CA ASP A 845 16.95 4.81 9.28
C ASP A 845 17.59 4.22 10.54
N THR A 846 18.68 4.82 10.99
CA THR A 846 19.41 4.38 12.16
C THR A 846 18.71 4.69 13.48
N ARG A 847 17.76 5.63 13.50
CA ARG A 847 17.05 6.03 14.73
C ARG A 847 16.31 4.88 15.37
N PHE A 848 15.72 4.00 14.58
CA PHE A 848 14.98 2.85 15.07
C PHE A 848 15.89 1.71 15.50
N VAL A 849 17.02 1.53 14.86
CA VAL A 849 18.04 0.56 15.26
C VAL A 849 18.64 0.98 16.59
N HIS A 850 19.05 2.23 16.72
CA HIS A 850 19.68 2.78 17.90
C HIS A 850 18.83 2.72 19.16
N ARG A 851 17.56 3.11 19.08
CA ARG A 851 16.63 3.14 20.24
C ARG A 851 16.36 1.77 20.86
N ASN A 852 16.66 0.69 20.16
CA ASN A 852 16.29 -0.67 20.56
C ASN A 852 17.49 -1.54 20.97
N VAL A 853 18.72 -1.02 20.93
CA VAL A 853 19.92 -1.77 21.27
C VAL A 853 20.47 -1.31 22.62
N GLN A 854 20.70 -2.23 23.55
CA GLN A 854 21.34 -1.96 24.84
C GLN A 854 22.87 -2.06 24.71
N GLY A 855 23.63 -1.42 25.60
CA GLY A 855 25.08 -1.44 25.66
C GLY A 855 25.70 -0.05 25.53
N GLU A 856 27.01 0.02 25.58
CA GLU A 856 27.75 1.28 25.46
C GLU A 856 27.52 1.93 24.08
N ARG A 857 27.23 3.21 24.07
CA ARG A 857 26.83 3.97 22.86
C ARG A 857 27.87 3.85 21.74
N LEU A 858 29.15 3.97 22.05
CA LEU A 858 30.23 3.89 21.06
C LEU A 858 30.33 2.50 20.44
N LYS A 859 30.34 1.44 21.25
CA LYS A 859 30.38 0.04 20.74
C LYS A 859 29.19 -0.24 19.82
N LYS A 860 27.98 0.22 20.17
CA LYS A 860 26.78 0.09 19.34
C LYS A 860 26.91 0.81 18.01
N ALA A 861 27.34 2.08 18.04
CA ALA A 861 27.52 2.87 16.84
C ALA A 861 28.49 2.19 15.87
N ARG A 862 29.61 1.72 16.37
CA ARG A 862 30.60 0.99 15.58
C ARG A 862 30.05 -0.28 14.96
N MET A 863 29.32 -1.08 15.74
CA MET A 863 28.71 -2.32 15.25
C MET A 863 27.66 -2.04 14.16
N ILE A 864 26.79 -1.06 14.36
CA ILE A 864 25.79 -0.65 13.38
C ILE A 864 26.44 -0.19 12.08
N MET A 865 27.43 0.67 12.18
CA MET A 865 28.18 1.15 11.02
C MET A 865 28.94 0.03 10.32
N GLY A 866 29.55 -0.90 11.07
CA GLY A 866 30.20 -2.08 10.53
C GLY A 866 29.25 -2.97 9.75
N LEU A 867 28.06 -3.21 10.26
CA LEU A 867 26.99 -3.97 9.56
C LEU A 867 26.57 -3.29 8.26
N PHE A 868 26.45 -1.97 8.25
CA PHE A 868 26.08 -1.24 7.04
C PHE A 868 27.22 -1.30 6.02
N LEU A 869 28.46 -1.13 6.44
CA LEU A 869 29.63 -1.24 5.57
C LEU A 869 29.81 -2.65 5.00
N LEU A 870 29.49 -3.72 5.78
CA LEU A 870 29.47 -5.09 5.26
C LEU A 870 28.49 -5.30 4.11
N ASN A 871 27.45 -4.48 4.03
CA ASN A 871 26.39 -4.56 3.02
C ASN A 871 26.41 -3.41 2.01
N ASP A 872 27.36 -2.49 2.11
CA ASP A 872 27.46 -1.27 1.28
C ASP A 872 26.17 -0.42 1.33
N ILE A 873 25.67 -0.21 2.54
CA ILE A 873 24.45 0.53 2.86
C ILE A 873 24.83 1.79 3.63
N HIS A 874 24.09 2.87 3.41
CA HIS A 874 24.23 4.11 4.17
C HIS A 874 23.34 4.14 5.39
N GLY A 875 23.89 4.58 6.53
CA GLY A 875 23.10 4.93 7.70
C GLY A 875 22.65 6.38 7.61
N TRP A 876 21.39 6.63 7.91
CA TRP A 876 20.85 7.95 8.11
C TRP A 876 20.40 8.16 9.57
N GLY A 877 20.64 9.34 10.07
CA GLY A 877 20.37 9.67 11.46
C GLY A 877 21.62 9.54 12.33
N SER A 878 21.73 10.36 13.37
CA SER A 878 22.85 10.24 14.29
C SER A 878 22.66 9.05 15.21
N VAL A 879 23.62 8.19 15.28
CA VAL A 879 23.78 7.30 16.42
C VAL A 879 24.44 8.14 17.52
N ASP A 880 23.69 9.08 18.10
CA ASP A 880 24.13 9.96 19.18
C ASP A 880 25.47 10.69 18.95
N GLY A 881 25.74 11.13 17.71
CA GLY A 881 27.01 11.82 17.36
C GLY A 881 28.23 10.92 17.21
N TYR A 882 28.11 9.61 17.46
CA TYR A 882 29.26 8.69 17.37
C TYR A 882 29.58 8.19 15.96
N ASN A 883 28.76 8.54 14.95
CA ASN A 883 29.05 8.20 13.55
C ASN A 883 30.43 8.70 13.10
N GLN A 884 30.87 9.80 13.68
CA GLN A 884 32.16 10.45 13.34
C GLN A 884 33.34 9.52 13.54
N VAL A 885 33.33 8.66 14.54
CA VAL A 885 34.43 7.77 14.87
C VAL A 885 34.75 6.80 13.73
N MET A 886 33.77 6.41 12.93
CA MET A 886 33.99 5.53 11.80
C MET A 886 33.90 6.27 10.45
N THR A 887 33.09 7.31 10.33
CA THR A 887 32.94 8.03 9.07
C THR A 887 34.20 8.83 8.70
N TYR A 888 34.85 9.47 9.65
CA TYR A 888 36.10 10.22 9.36
C TYR A 888 37.22 9.33 8.82
N PRO A 889 37.58 8.20 9.44
CA PRO A 889 38.58 7.28 8.89
C PRO A 889 38.24 6.70 7.52
N ILE A 890 36.99 6.39 7.30
CA ILE A 890 36.51 5.82 6.04
C ILE A 890 36.56 6.86 4.92
N ASP A 891 36.20 8.11 5.22
CA ASP A 891 36.37 9.21 4.27
C ASP A 891 37.81 9.54 3.99
N TRP A 892 38.67 9.51 5.02
CA TRP A 892 40.10 9.64 4.86
C TRP A 892 40.66 8.58 3.90
N TRP A 893 40.20 7.33 4.01
CA TRP A 893 40.56 6.27 3.07
C TRP A 893 40.07 6.54 1.66
N GLY A 894 38.96 7.23 1.50
CA GLY A 894 38.38 7.64 0.23
C GLY A 894 37.30 6.73 -0.30
N ILE A 895 36.40 6.21 0.56
CA ILE A 895 35.30 5.31 0.18
C ILE A 895 34.36 5.88 -0.89
N ALA A 896 34.23 7.21 -0.94
CA ALA A 896 33.36 7.90 -1.90
C ALA A 896 34.01 8.05 -3.30
N ASP A 897 35.27 7.63 -3.49
CA ASP A 897 35.88 7.67 -4.81
C ASP A 897 35.05 6.84 -5.81
N PRO A 898 34.74 7.39 -7.00
CA PRO A 898 33.87 6.71 -7.97
C PRO A 898 34.47 5.40 -8.53
N ASP A 899 35.82 5.23 -8.42
CA ASP A 899 36.53 4.04 -8.87
C ASP A 899 36.55 2.92 -7.81
N VAL A 900 35.91 3.13 -6.64
CA VAL A 900 35.84 2.11 -5.60
C VAL A 900 34.78 1.06 -5.93
N GLU A 901 35.21 -0.17 -6.07
CA GLU A 901 34.40 -1.36 -6.24
C GLU A 901 34.10 -2.01 -4.89
N PHE A 902 32.91 -2.59 -4.73
CA PHE A 902 32.50 -3.30 -3.52
C PHE A 902 32.42 -4.79 -3.77
N HIS A 903 33.01 -5.59 -2.91
CA HIS A 903 32.97 -7.04 -2.87
C HIS A 903 32.32 -7.49 -1.55
N GLY A 904 31.12 -8.03 -1.64
CA GLY A 904 30.37 -8.47 -0.47
C GLY A 904 30.88 -9.82 0.09
N TYR A 905 30.70 -10.05 1.38
CA TYR A 905 31.06 -11.31 2.06
C TYR A 905 30.41 -12.54 1.42
N TRP A 906 29.34 -12.37 0.66
CA TRP A 906 28.65 -13.41 -0.09
C TRP A 906 29.24 -13.72 -1.46
N GLU A 907 30.16 -12.91 -1.95
CA GLU A 907 30.86 -13.06 -3.23
C GLU A 907 32.24 -13.65 -2.99
N GLN A 908 32.42 -14.98 -2.99
CA GLN A 908 33.75 -15.61 -2.85
C GLN A 908 34.67 -14.86 -1.87
N ASN A 909 34.26 -14.71 -0.68
CA ASN A 909 34.83 -14.00 0.45
C ASN A 909 36.14 -13.25 0.14
N PRO A 910 36.16 -11.91 0.00
CA PRO A 910 37.41 -11.18 -0.31
C PRO A 910 38.47 -11.34 0.77
N ALA A 911 38.03 -11.68 1.99
CA ALA A 911 38.87 -12.13 3.07
C ALA A 911 38.09 -13.14 3.90
N ALA A 912 38.68 -14.31 4.12
CA ALA A 912 38.13 -15.36 4.95
C ALA A 912 38.91 -15.54 6.24
N ASP A 913 38.24 -15.88 7.31
CA ASP A 913 38.88 -16.38 8.49
C ASP A 913 38.92 -17.91 8.48
N ALA A 914 39.74 -18.48 9.32
CA ALA A 914 39.75 -19.92 9.59
C ALA A 914 38.55 -20.37 10.41
N GLY A 915 37.65 -19.47 10.82
CA GLY A 915 36.50 -19.71 11.69
C GLY A 915 35.18 -19.20 11.07
N TRP A 916 34.07 -19.83 11.45
CA TRP A 916 32.72 -19.47 11.03
C TRP A 916 32.17 -18.18 11.65
N ALA A 917 32.92 -17.51 12.48
CA ALA A 917 32.47 -16.43 13.33
C ALA A 917 32.74 -15.02 12.78
N SER A 918 33.54 -14.86 11.73
CA SER A 918 33.79 -13.55 11.10
C SER A 918 33.24 -13.47 9.69
N ARG A 919 32.82 -12.26 9.33
CA ARG A 919 32.38 -11.91 7.97
C ARG A 919 33.19 -10.70 7.50
N SER A 920 33.63 -10.75 6.27
CA SER A 920 34.42 -9.68 5.70
C SER A 920 33.92 -9.28 4.32
N SER A 921 33.76 -7.96 4.12
CA SER A 921 33.53 -7.36 2.80
C SER A 921 34.68 -6.41 2.49
N ALA A 922 34.93 -6.11 1.23
CA ALA A 922 35.99 -5.24 0.81
C ALA A 922 35.52 -4.15 -0.15
N TYR A 923 36.12 -2.99 -0.03
CA TYR A 923 36.09 -1.88 -0.97
C TYR A 923 37.46 -1.81 -1.63
N VAL A 924 37.51 -1.92 -2.96
CA VAL A 924 38.77 -1.95 -3.70
C VAL A 924 38.83 -0.75 -4.63
N ASN A 925 39.92 0.01 -4.60
CA ASN A 925 40.18 1.05 -5.58
C ASN A 925 41.37 0.59 -6.48
N PRO A 926 41.08 0.01 -7.66
CA PRO A 926 42.08 -0.55 -8.53
C PRO A 926 43.03 0.52 -9.10
N LYS A 927 42.55 1.77 -9.26
CA LYS A 927 43.39 2.87 -9.77
C LYS A 927 44.40 3.38 -8.74
N LYS A 928 44.03 3.34 -7.46
CA LYS A 928 44.90 3.75 -6.37
C LYS A 928 45.72 2.60 -5.77
N ASN A 929 45.46 1.37 -6.20
CA ASN A 929 46.02 0.16 -5.62
C ASN A 929 45.81 0.08 -4.10
N THR A 930 44.61 0.37 -3.65
CA THR A 930 44.20 0.32 -2.22
C THR A 930 42.96 -0.52 -2.04
N ALA A 931 42.87 -1.18 -0.89
CA ALA A 931 41.60 -1.83 -0.48
C ALA A 931 41.29 -1.51 0.98
N LEU A 932 40.00 -1.46 1.32
CA LEU A 932 39.48 -1.36 2.66
C LEU A 932 38.67 -2.61 2.97
N ILE A 933 39.15 -3.40 3.91
CA ILE A 933 38.44 -4.60 4.38
C ILE A 933 37.69 -4.23 5.65
N ILE A 934 36.42 -4.57 5.66
CA ILE A 934 35.54 -4.48 6.83
C ILE A 934 35.39 -5.89 7.36
N THR A 935 35.88 -6.17 8.54
CA THR A 935 35.65 -7.46 9.19
C THR A 935 34.88 -7.30 10.49
N LEU A 936 33.86 -8.12 10.67
CA LEU A 936 33.02 -8.16 11.84
C LEU A 936 33.11 -9.54 12.50
N ASN A 937 33.45 -9.55 13.78
CA ASN A 937 33.37 -10.78 14.57
C ASN A 937 31.96 -11.02 15.07
N ASP A 938 31.31 -12.06 14.57
CA ASP A 938 29.96 -12.48 14.90
C ASP A 938 29.89 -13.46 16.08
N SER A 939 31.04 -13.85 16.63
CA SER A 939 31.07 -14.72 17.79
C SER A 939 30.38 -14.07 18.99
N GLY A 940 29.61 -14.83 19.73
CA GLY A 940 28.69 -14.28 20.73
C GLY A 940 27.26 -14.25 20.26
N TYR A 941 27.00 -14.56 18.99
CA TYR A 941 25.67 -14.69 18.41
C TYR A 941 25.13 -16.14 18.51
N SER A 942 25.27 -16.72 19.67
CA SER A 942 24.70 -18.06 19.93
C SER A 942 23.17 -17.92 20.09
N ARG A 943 22.44 -18.95 19.70
CA ARG A 943 21.00 -19.08 19.96
C ARG A 943 20.62 -19.09 21.46
N ASN A 944 21.64 -19.04 22.33
CA ASN A 944 21.47 -19.01 23.77
C ASN A 944 21.86 -17.64 24.33
N PRO A 945 20.90 -16.81 24.82
CA PRO A 945 21.15 -15.49 25.37
C PRO A 945 22.14 -15.44 26.54
N GLU A 946 22.24 -16.50 27.33
CA GLU A 946 23.13 -16.58 28.50
C GLU A 946 24.62 -16.67 28.12
N ARG A 947 24.92 -17.09 26.89
CA ARG A 947 26.30 -17.04 26.35
C ARG A 947 26.74 -15.66 25.90
N PHE A 948 25.82 -14.69 25.74
CA PHE A 948 26.14 -13.30 25.32
C PHE A 948 26.88 -12.50 26.39
N ALA A 949 26.80 -12.89 27.62
CA ALA A 949 27.40 -12.14 28.73
C ALA A 949 28.93 -12.31 28.87
N LYS A 950 29.53 -13.26 28.17
CA LYS A 950 30.99 -13.44 28.18
C LYS A 950 31.61 -12.79 26.93
N GLU A 951 32.17 -11.60 27.08
CA GLU A 951 33.04 -10.96 26.08
C GLU A 951 34.29 -11.85 25.85
N GLY A 952 34.12 -12.85 24.99
CA GLY A 952 35.22 -13.73 24.62
C GLY A 952 36.23 -12.97 23.74
N LYS A 953 37.49 -13.07 24.07
CA LYS A 953 38.61 -12.65 23.23
C LYS A 953 38.90 -13.76 22.22
N TYR A 954 38.86 -13.41 20.92
CA TYR A 954 39.08 -14.35 19.83
C TYR A 954 40.29 -13.98 19.04
N ASN A 955 41.19 -14.93 18.87
CA ASN A 955 42.32 -14.80 17.98
C ASN A 955 42.01 -15.61 16.72
N TYR A 956 42.22 -15.03 15.56
CA TYR A 956 42.06 -15.71 14.28
C TYR A 956 42.94 -15.11 13.21
N ASP A 957 43.20 -15.89 12.19
CA ASP A 957 44.00 -15.50 11.05
C ASP A 957 43.08 -15.10 9.89
N LEU A 958 43.03 -13.84 9.54
CA LEU A 958 42.29 -13.35 8.41
C LEU A 958 43.06 -13.60 7.12
N LYS A 959 42.66 -14.60 6.33
CA LYS A 959 43.28 -14.96 5.07
C LYS A 959 42.71 -14.11 3.94
N LEU A 960 43.54 -13.33 3.27
CA LEU A 960 43.17 -12.45 2.17
C LEU A 960 43.08 -13.22 0.86
N ASN A 961 42.03 -12.96 0.06
CA ASN A 961 41.95 -13.35 -1.32
C ASN A 961 42.63 -12.27 -2.19
N LEU A 962 43.93 -12.36 -2.34
CA LEU A 962 44.75 -11.33 -2.97
C LEU A 962 44.43 -11.13 -4.45
N GLU A 963 44.09 -12.19 -5.17
CA GLU A 963 43.64 -12.11 -6.56
C GLU A 963 42.42 -11.21 -6.70
N LYS A 964 41.42 -11.44 -5.90
CA LYS A 964 40.16 -10.65 -5.88
C LYS A 964 40.39 -9.21 -5.43
N LEU A 965 41.34 -8.98 -4.53
CA LEU A 965 41.68 -7.66 -4.02
C LEU A 965 42.67 -6.90 -4.94
N GLY A 966 43.25 -7.54 -5.93
CA GLY A 966 44.21 -6.94 -6.87
C GLY A 966 45.63 -6.78 -6.29
N PHE A 967 46.06 -7.65 -5.34
CA PHE A 967 47.35 -7.59 -4.67
C PHE A 967 48.18 -8.86 -4.93
N GLU A 968 49.47 -8.74 -4.72
CA GLU A 968 50.43 -9.85 -4.77
C GLU A 968 50.92 -10.18 -3.35
N PRO A 969 51.26 -11.45 -3.04
CA PRO A 969 51.80 -11.83 -1.72
C PRO A 969 53.02 -11.04 -1.33
N GLY A 970 53.02 -10.46 -0.12
CA GLY A 970 54.14 -9.69 0.43
C GLY A 970 54.42 -8.34 -0.24
N LYS A 971 53.65 -7.93 -1.28
CA LYS A 971 53.85 -6.65 -1.98
C LYS A 971 52.85 -5.58 -1.55
N PHE A 972 52.35 -5.67 -0.33
CA PHE A 972 51.45 -4.67 0.26
C PHE A 972 51.70 -4.49 1.76
N ARG A 973 51.33 -3.33 2.27
CA ARG A 973 51.21 -3.10 3.71
C ARG A 973 49.73 -3.20 4.13
N ALA A 974 49.49 -3.70 5.34
CA ALA A 974 48.18 -3.71 5.98
C ALA A 974 48.21 -2.74 7.17
N TYR A 975 47.22 -1.88 7.27
CA TYR A 975 47.20 -0.85 8.32
C TYR A 975 45.79 -0.64 8.90
N ASN A 976 45.73 -0.11 10.11
CA ASN A 976 44.48 0.25 10.77
C ASN A 976 44.00 1.61 10.22
N VAL A 977 42.83 1.59 9.54
CA VAL A 977 42.23 2.79 8.94
C VAL A 977 41.76 3.78 10.00
N GLU A 978 41.34 3.31 11.17
CA GLU A 978 40.90 4.16 12.28
C GLU A 978 42.08 4.96 12.89
N SER A 979 43.30 4.48 12.73
CA SER A 979 44.52 5.22 13.11
C SER A 979 45.05 6.15 12.01
N LEU A 980 44.29 6.31 10.91
CA LEU A 980 44.70 7.04 9.70
C LEU A 980 45.99 6.48 9.12
N GLY A 981 46.13 5.15 9.13
CA GLY A 981 47.31 4.45 8.62
C GLY A 981 48.58 4.49 9.48
N LYS A 982 48.52 5.05 10.71
CA LYS A 982 49.67 5.13 11.62
C LYS A 982 50.05 3.81 12.27
N LEU A 983 49.10 2.90 12.43
CA LEU A 983 49.32 1.58 13.01
C LEU A 983 49.20 0.52 11.92
N GLU A 984 50.22 -0.35 11.82
CA GLU A 984 50.24 -1.44 10.85
C GLU A 984 49.84 -2.76 11.51
N PHE A 985 49.25 -3.64 10.68
CA PHE A 985 49.02 -5.03 11.02
C PHE A 985 50.14 -5.90 10.46
N PRO A 986 50.65 -6.88 11.21
CA PRO A 986 51.61 -7.83 10.66
C PRO A 986 50.92 -8.69 9.57
N VAL A 987 51.64 -8.99 8.51
CA VAL A 987 51.23 -9.89 7.45
C VAL A 987 52.12 -11.13 7.50
N LYS A 988 51.52 -12.29 7.74
CA LYS A 988 52.17 -13.61 7.71
C LYS A 988 51.93 -14.31 6.39
N ASP A 989 52.85 -15.13 5.95
CA ASP A 989 52.76 -15.97 4.74
C ASP A 989 52.30 -15.20 3.49
N GLY A 990 52.55 -13.88 3.48
CA GLY A 990 52.24 -12.97 2.37
C GLY A 990 50.76 -12.62 2.20
N ASN A 991 49.84 -13.24 2.93
CA ASN A 991 48.41 -12.97 2.78
C ASN A 991 47.56 -13.20 4.05
N ILE A 992 48.16 -13.41 5.21
CA ILE A 992 47.47 -13.66 6.47
C ILE A 992 47.66 -12.51 7.43
N ILE A 993 46.57 -11.94 7.94
CA ILE A 993 46.60 -10.92 9.00
C ILE A 993 46.11 -11.56 10.30
N PRO A 994 46.98 -11.78 11.28
CA PRO A 994 46.58 -12.25 12.59
C PRO A 994 45.79 -11.16 13.32
N LEU A 995 44.60 -11.45 13.77
CA LEU A 995 43.72 -10.50 14.45
C LEU A 995 43.29 -11.03 15.81
N THR A 996 43.18 -10.09 16.74
CA THR A 996 42.45 -10.32 18.00
C THR A 996 41.23 -9.43 18.03
N MET A 997 40.08 -10.03 18.19
CA MET A 997 38.82 -9.28 18.29
C MET A 997 37.93 -9.85 19.40
N TYR A 998 37.21 -8.97 20.05
CA TYR A 998 36.12 -9.37 20.96
C TYR A 998 34.82 -9.61 20.17
N GLY A 999 33.89 -10.34 20.75
CA GLY A 999 32.57 -10.55 20.14
C GLY A 999 31.88 -9.23 19.79
N GLN A 1000 31.25 -9.17 18.61
CA GLN A 1000 30.56 -8.00 18.07
C GLN A 1000 31.51 -6.81 17.78
N GLN A 1001 32.76 -7.03 17.57
CA GLN A 1001 33.75 -5.99 17.24
C GLN A 1001 33.96 -5.91 15.74
N VAL A 1002 34.17 -4.69 15.26
CA VAL A 1002 34.46 -4.36 13.86
C VAL A 1002 35.90 -3.89 13.74
N ARG A 1003 36.59 -4.29 12.67
CA ARG A 1003 37.92 -3.76 12.26
C ARG A 1003 37.83 -3.20 10.85
N LEU A 1004 38.55 -2.08 10.66
CA LEU A 1004 38.75 -1.41 9.38
C LEU A 1004 40.21 -1.59 8.98
N ILE A 1005 40.44 -2.46 8.00
CA ILE A 1005 41.84 -2.80 7.60
C ILE A 1005 42.08 -2.24 6.21
N GLY A 1006 43.00 -1.28 6.10
CA GLY A 1006 43.49 -0.76 4.83
C GLY A 1006 44.58 -1.62 4.25
N LEU A 1007 44.56 -1.86 2.96
CA LEU A 1007 45.68 -2.41 2.20
C LEU A 1007 46.16 -1.38 1.21
N GLU A 1008 47.48 -1.28 1.04
CA GLU A 1008 48.09 -0.41 0.06
C GLU A 1008 49.33 -1.11 -0.54
N LYS A 1009 49.44 -1.08 -1.87
CA LYS A 1009 50.55 -1.68 -2.59
C LYS A 1009 51.88 -0.97 -2.21
N ILE A 1010 52.89 -1.74 -1.88
CA ILE A 1010 54.23 -1.22 -1.68
C ILE A 1010 54.86 -1.02 -3.07
N LYS A 1011 55.47 0.16 -3.28
CA LYS A 1011 56.15 0.49 -4.52
C LYS A 1011 57.39 -0.38 -4.74
#